data_831bdf0c57e6d493296677795a7535f3
#
_entry.id   831bdf0c57e6d493296677795a7535f3
#
_cell.length_a   1.000
_cell.length_b   1.000
_cell.length_c   1.000
_cell.angle_alpha   90.00
_cell.angle_beta   90.00
_cell.angle_gamma   90.00
#
_symmetry.space_group_name_H-M   'P 1'
#
loop_
_entity.id
_entity.type
_entity.pdbx_description
1 polymer ?
#
loop_
_entity_poly.entity_id
_entity_poly.type
_entity_poly.pdbx_seq_one_letter_code
_entity_poly.pdbx_strand_id
1 'polypeptide(L)'
;MESHSISPGELPLIKLHGCITRTHDEGLPLILTIDQYNQYKKNRAGLFKYLFETAYKNTIVFVGHSLQDANIRSVLKELETEAPNGERHYLLKPGLKDVERDFWGQKKITALDMTFENFICDLNLKISPDDRVLSRFISTDSHYIQQFFNTNIPPSEELITSAERDFTVLHNTMSVNACVAKNFFKGVEQEWSPVVDKVAITRSIQSIIYNSVIMKPDAERKLKTEFYVVKGEAGSGKSVLLRQLAWETMQSKIGVSIWVNSGRPLDIDLIEELSSKSGERLFIFWDDAANNAIEINRFVSKAVRRDMKITIISAERYNEWNIRCEELDEQITDKFSLRYLSEKEIEALVDSLELHDSLGPILVNKSREERCSELRDRHGRQLLVALHEATMGEPFEDIIFNEYSNIIPERAKRIYLTVCVLNRLKVPVRAGLIARVHEITFEDFKSNFYFPLENVVISKTYGNDDIFYAARHSEIAEIVFKRALEKPEDKYFEYISILSKLNISFSSDRDSYRLLIKARSLQDLFPDLADVAAIYKHAHSVFGDDPYLLQQMANYERLRTNGSIDKAIDLLVKASDSAPNDSSILHSLAVCWRDKAERAKDLSHLSLAIGEARGYLQKIIHKWGDSSYVSSTLIELSIINLKSLLNDDSSPIKLINESIRKVQQELTDNKQKFPSSGHIYKLEAQFSELINDNANALRALQRSFEENDREPYLAIRLAEIYLVMSKLDDAKKVLEMALERRRSDHSLNFHYAELLRIYSKPEQSELIYFYRRAFTPKDRNYHAQFWFARFSFFSPDSKYHNKSIEIFDHIRNGRFSFEVRHEVRDYDGGNKNPRVHNGTISRKREAFGFLIMDGTGYEIFVPAKQVKDDLWNAIEEGDRVSFNIAFSFSGPFAANLIPV
;
A
#
# COMPACT_ATOMS: atom_id res chain seq x y z
N MET A 1 12.14 45.47 17.89
CA MET A 1 11.10 44.84 18.70
C MET A 1 11.64 44.60 20.08
N GLU A 2 11.15 45.30 21.05
CA GLU A 2 11.31 44.84 22.42
C GLU A 2 10.58 43.51 22.51
N SER A 3 11.30 42.43 22.75
CA SER A 3 10.73 41.14 23.08
C SER A 3 10.14 41.24 24.48
N HIS A 4 8.90 41.71 24.57
CA HIS A 4 8.13 41.49 25.80
C HIS A 4 7.90 40.00 25.87
N SER A 5 8.54 39.33 26.80
CA SER A 5 8.19 38.00 27.22
C SER A 5 6.72 38.04 27.59
N ILE A 6 5.88 37.37 26.79
CA ILE A 6 4.46 37.23 27.05
C ILE A 6 4.39 36.30 28.28
N SER A 7 3.83 36.81 29.37
CA SER A 7 3.68 35.96 30.57
C SER A 7 2.68 34.84 30.31
N PRO A 8 2.86 33.65 30.86
CA PRO A 8 1.89 32.57 30.74
C PRO A 8 0.50 33.07 31.23
N GLY A 9 -0.51 32.91 30.36
CA GLY A 9 -1.88 33.38 30.64
C GLY A 9 -2.23 34.78 30.07
N GLU A 10 -1.28 35.47 29.43
CA GLU A 10 -1.55 36.73 28.73
C GLU A 10 -1.84 36.45 27.24
N LEU A 11 -2.90 37.09 26.74
CA LEU A 11 -3.24 37.03 25.31
C LEU A 11 -2.60 38.22 24.58
N PRO A 12 -1.61 38.01 23.68
CA PRO A 12 -0.97 39.10 22.97
C PRO A 12 -1.92 39.71 21.93
N LEU A 13 -2.12 41.02 21.98
CA LEU A 13 -2.85 41.77 20.98
C LEU A 13 -1.88 42.49 20.04
N ILE A 14 -1.77 42.03 18.80
CA ILE A 14 -0.89 42.57 17.78
C ILE A 14 -1.70 43.42 16.79
N LYS A 15 -1.33 44.71 16.66
CA LYS A 15 -1.98 45.65 15.74
C LYS A 15 -1.13 45.88 14.49
N LEU A 16 -1.47 45.18 13.40
CA LEU A 16 -0.68 45.18 12.16
C LEU A 16 -0.66 46.55 11.45
N HIS A 17 -1.73 47.33 11.57
CA HIS A 17 -1.84 48.65 10.90
C HIS A 17 -1.66 49.85 11.84
N GLY A 18 -1.16 49.63 13.04
CA GLY A 18 -0.96 50.65 14.04
C GLY A 18 -2.14 50.83 15.02
N CYS A 19 -2.03 51.77 15.91
CA CYS A 19 -3.03 52.00 16.95
C CYS A 19 -3.44 53.48 17.02
N ILE A 20 -4.74 53.73 17.07
CA ILE A 20 -5.31 55.06 17.14
C ILE A 20 -4.92 55.81 18.44
N THR A 21 -4.56 55.08 19.48
CA THR A 21 -4.05 55.69 20.73
C THR A 21 -2.59 56.05 20.70
N ARG A 22 -1.86 55.71 19.61
CA ARG A 22 -0.46 55.98 19.37
C ARG A 22 -0.22 56.53 17.95
N THR A 23 -0.99 57.54 17.57
CA THR A 23 -0.93 58.15 16.22
C THR A 23 0.39 58.84 15.90
N HIS A 24 1.15 59.27 16.91
CA HIS A 24 2.46 59.93 16.76
C HIS A 24 3.66 59.00 16.91
N ASP A 25 3.46 57.68 16.88
CA ASP A 25 4.54 56.70 16.89
C ASP A 25 5.27 56.75 15.53
N GLU A 26 6.46 57.31 15.49
CA GLU A 26 7.27 57.42 14.29
C GLU A 26 7.79 56.05 13.82
N GLY A 27 7.90 55.07 14.72
CA GLY A 27 8.33 53.71 14.41
C GLY A 27 7.24 52.88 13.74
N LEU A 28 5.99 53.03 14.21
CA LEU A 28 4.82 52.29 13.72
C LEU A 28 3.62 53.22 13.51
N PRO A 29 3.67 54.14 12.57
CA PRO A 29 2.58 55.11 12.38
C PRO A 29 1.28 54.43 11.94
N LEU A 30 0.15 55.00 12.30
CA LEU A 30 -1.15 54.53 11.91
C LEU A 30 -1.29 54.61 10.38
N ILE A 31 -1.67 53.51 9.74
CA ILE A 31 -1.94 53.44 8.28
C ILE A 31 -3.37 53.92 8.05
N LEU A 32 -3.56 55.05 7.34
CA LEU A 32 -4.82 55.67 7.05
C LEU A 32 -5.06 55.87 5.54
N THR A 33 -4.00 55.97 4.73
CA THR A 33 -4.10 56.26 3.28
C THR A 33 -3.65 55.07 2.43
N ILE A 34 -4.10 55.02 1.17
CA ILE A 34 -3.72 54.00 0.19
C ILE A 34 -2.22 54.00 -0.04
N ASP A 35 -1.57 55.15 -0.06
CA ASP A 35 -0.11 55.26 -0.25
C ASP A 35 0.66 54.69 0.93
N GLN A 36 0.19 54.92 2.16
CA GLN A 36 0.76 54.33 3.36
C GLN A 36 0.49 52.82 3.37
N TYR A 37 -0.65 52.41 2.85
CA TYR A 37 -1.02 51.01 2.71
C TYR A 37 -0.11 50.26 1.71
N ASN A 38 0.24 50.89 0.60
CA ASN A 38 1.16 50.33 -0.40
C ASN A 38 2.61 50.22 0.12
N GLN A 39 2.95 51.01 1.14
CA GLN A 39 4.28 50.98 1.80
C GLN A 39 4.25 50.22 3.15
N TYR A 40 3.28 49.37 3.36
CA TYR A 40 3.04 48.70 4.65
C TYR A 40 4.25 47.95 5.24
N LYS A 41 5.15 47.41 4.40
CA LYS A 41 6.37 46.70 4.87
C LYS A 41 7.38 47.65 5.54
N LYS A 42 7.33 48.94 5.29
CA LYS A 42 8.24 49.91 5.92
C LYS A 42 8.00 49.93 7.41
N ASN A 43 9.02 49.57 8.19
CA ASN A 43 9.02 49.44 9.64
C ASN A 43 8.15 48.31 10.22
N ARG A 44 7.42 47.50 9.38
CA ARG A 44 6.51 46.42 9.80
C ARG A 44 6.88 45.04 9.27
N ALA A 45 7.96 44.93 8.53
CA ALA A 45 8.39 43.63 7.97
C ALA A 45 8.45 42.53 9.05
N GLY A 46 8.91 42.90 10.25
CA GLY A 46 8.95 41.96 11.37
C GLY A 46 7.58 41.52 11.89
N LEU A 47 6.56 42.42 11.87
CA LEU A 47 5.20 42.05 12.28
C LEU A 47 4.52 41.08 11.28
N PHE A 48 4.72 41.33 9.99
CA PHE A 48 4.17 40.45 8.96
C PHE A 48 4.94 39.12 8.88
N LYS A 49 6.25 39.13 9.14
CA LYS A 49 7.01 37.90 9.31
C LYS A 49 6.53 37.10 10.52
N TYR A 50 6.26 37.76 11.63
CA TYR A 50 5.71 37.13 12.81
C TYR A 50 4.29 36.56 12.54
N LEU A 51 3.44 37.29 11.81
CA LEU A 51 2.13 36.77 11.37
C LEU A 51 2.31 35.53 10.49
N PHE A 52 3.24 35.54 9.54
CA PHE A 52 3.54 34.39 8.69
C PHE A 52 4.04 33.19 9.51
N GLU A 53 4.99 33.38 10.40
CA GLU A 53 5.53 32.32 11.25
C GLU A 53 4.46 31.74 12.19
N THR A 54 3.58 32.61 12.72
CA THR A 54 2.46 32.17 13.56
C THR A 54 1.41 31.41 12.75
N ALA A 55 1.07 31.90 11.54
CA ALA A 55 0.15 31.22 10.63
C ALA A 55 0.71 29.90 10.07
N TYR A 56 2.02 29.80 9.97
CA TYR A 56 2.72 28.57 9.56
C TYR A 56 2.58 27.45 10.62
N LYS A 57 2.58 27.83 11.90
CA LYS A 57 2.57 26.91 13.04
C LYS A 57 1.17 26.71 13.66
N ASN A 58 0.21 27.58 13.37
CA ASN A 58 -1.08 27.60 14.06
C ASN A 58 -2.24 27.86 13.10
N THR A 59 -3.41 27.37 13.48
CA THR A 59 -4.67 27.65 12.78
C THR A 59 -5.09 29.10 13.01
N ILE A 60 -5.37 29.86 11.93
CA ILE A 60 -5.94 31.21 12.01
C ILE A 60 -7.46 31.13 11.83
N VAL A 61 -8.18 31.85 12.70
CA VAL A 61 -9.61 32.11 12.55
C VAL A 61 -9.83 33.58 12.19
N PHE A 62 -10.26 33.86 10.96
CA PHE A 62 -10.59 35.19 10.51
C PHE A 62 -12.00 35.57 10.93
N VAL A 63 -12.12 36.62 11.73
CA VAL A 63 -13.39 37.09 12.27
C VAL A 63 -13.62 38.54 11.85
N GLY A 64 -14.78 38.84 11.27
CA GLY A 64 -15.13 40.20 10.82
C GLY A 64 -14.23 40.76 9.73
N HIS A 65 -13.47 39.91 9.03
CA HIS A 65 -12.53 40.26 8.00
C HIS A 65 -12.95 39.74 6.62
N SER A 66 -12.97 40.59 5.60
CA SER A 66 -13.38 40.22 4.25
C SER A 66 -12.33 39.47 3.45
N LEU A 67 -11.10 39.35 3.96
CA LEU A 67 -9.92 38.83 3.26
C LEU A 67 -9.63 39.54 1.93
N GLN A 68 -10.07 40.79 1.79
CA GLN A 68 -9.76 41.64 0.63
C GLN A 68 -8.45 42.44 0.78
N ASP A 69 -7.89 42.44 2.00
CA ASP A 69 -6.62 43.06 2.31
C ASP A 69 -5.48 42.39 1.53
N ALA A 70 -4.80 43.19 0.67
CA ALA A 70 -3.72 42.71 -0.20
C ALA A 70 -2.54 42.15 0.59
N ASN A 71 -2.29 42.68 1.79
CA ASN A 71 -1.16 42.28 2.63
C ASN A 71 -1.40 40.92 3.27
N ILE A 72 -2.62 40.71 3.80
CA ILE A 72 -3.04 39.41 4.33
C ILE A 72 -3.08 38.38 3.20
N ARG A 73 -3.57 38.74 2.01
CA ARG A 73 -3.53 37.87 0.83
C ARG A 73 -2.11 37.50 0.41
N SER A 74 -1.15 38.41 0.55
CA SER A 74 0.26 38.13 0.27
C SER A 74 0.80 37.07 1.23
N VAL A 75 0.49 37.20 2.54
CA VAL A 75 0.88 36.21 3.56
C VAL A 75 0.23 34.86 3.28
N LEU A 76 -1.06 34.83 2.96
CA LEU A 76 -1.77 33.59 2.63
C LEU A 76 -1.20 32.91 1.38
N LYS A 77 -0.84 33.69 0.36
CA LYS A 77 -0.20 33.18 -0.85
C LYS A 77 1.20 32.60 -0.59
N GLU A 78 1.96 33.26 0.29
CA GLU A 78 3.28 32.79 0.72
C GLU A 78 3.15 31.49 1.52
N LEU A 79 2.16 31.38 2.41
CA LEU A 79 1.82 30.13 3.13
C LEU A 79 1.40 28.99 2.16
N GLU A 80 0.61 29.29 1.14
CA GLU A 80 0.25 28.31 0.10
C GLU A 80 1.49 27.74 -0.61
N THR A 81 2.51 28.56 -0.80
CA THR A 81 3.73 28.20 -1.54
C THR A 81 4.74 27.48 -0.65
N GLU A 82 4.97 27.98 0.56
CA GLU A 82 6.02 27.47 1.46
C GLU A 82 5.53 26.38 2.41
N ALA A 83 4.21 26.33 2.68
CA ALA A 83 3.58 25.31 3.49
C ALA A 83 2.45 24.57 2.73
N PRO A 84 2.76 23.82 1.67
CA PRO A 84 1.73 23.08 0.91
C PRO A 84 0.96 22.06 1.78
N ASN A 85 1.52 21.67 2.91
CA ASN A 85 0.88 20.80 3.91
C ASN A 85 0.55 21.54 5.22
N GLY A 86 0.54 22.89 5.21
CA GLY A 86 0.27 23.71 6.37
C GLY A 86 -1.15 23.58 6.92
N GLU A 87 -1.36 24.14 8.10
CA GLU A 87 -2.66 24.08 8.81
C GLU A 87 -3.80 24.71 8.00
N ARG A 88 -5.00 24.25 8.28
CA ARG A 88 -6.23 24.77 7.72
C ARG A 88 -6.66 26.01 8.51
N HIS A 89 -7.02 27.07 7.83
CA HIS A 89 -7.52 28.30 8.44
C HIS A 89 -9.05 28.37 8.32
N TYR A 90 -9.68 29.20 9.13
CA TYR A 90 -11.13 29.37 9.16
C TYR A 90 -11.54 30.81 8.93
N LEU A 91 -12.64 31.02 8.20
CA LEU A 91 -13.25 32.32 7.99
C LEU A 91 -14.69 32.28 8.51
N LEU A 92 -15.00 33.13 9.50
CA LEU A 92 -16.38 33.31 10.00
C LEU A 92 -17.00 34.48 9.24
N LYS A 93 -18.01 34.20 8.44
CA LYS A 93 -18.73 35.22 7.65
C LYS A 93 -20.21 34.88 7.55
N PRO A 94 -21.12 35.64 8.19
CA PRO A 94 -22.56 35.45 8.02
C PRO A 94 -23.00 35.79 6.59
N GLY A 95 -23.94 35.01 6.04
CA GLY A 95 -24.50 35.21 4.70
C GLY A 95 -23.52 34.77 3.58
N LEU A 96 -22.73 33.76 3.83
CA LEU A 96 -21.74 33.22 2.90
C LEU A 96 -22.42 32.55 1.69
N LYS A 97 -22.00 32.94 0.48
CA LYS A 97 -22.48 32.31 -0.76
C LYS A 97 -21.63 31.06 -1.09
N ASP A 98 -22.25 30.08 -1.75
CA ASP A 98 -21.55 28.82 -2.10
C ASP A 98 -20.29 29.05 -2.96
N VAL A 99 -20.36 29.98 -3.91
CA VAL A 99 -19.21 30.39 -4.73
C VAL A 99 -18.04 30.93 -3.89
N GLU A 100 -18.33 31.70 -2.84
CA GLU A 100 -17.30 32.21 -1.92
C GLU A 100 -16.75 31.08 -1.04
N ARG A 101 -17.61 30.15 -0.62
CA ARG A 101 -17.20 28.96 0.16
C ARG A 101 -16.22 28.11 -0.64
N ASP A 102 -16.54 27.85 -1.91
CA ASP A 102 -15.68 27.08 -2.81
C ASP A 102 -14.37 27.79 -3.10
N PHE A 103 -14.41 29.10 -3.33
CA PHE A 103 -13.22 29.93 -3.56
C PHE A 103 -12.25 29.87 -2.37
N TRP A 104 -12.74 30.01 -1.15
CA TRP A 104 -11.90 29.96 0.04
C TRP A 104 -11.48 28.52 0.35
N GLY A 105 -12.33 27.54 0.08
CA GLY A 105 -12.01 26.11 0.20
C GLY A 105 -10.79 25.70 -0.64
N GLN A 106 -10.66 26.24 -1.85
CA GLN A 106 -9.49 26.04 -2.72
C GLN A 106 -8.21 26.62 -2.15
N LYS A 107 -8.33 27.63 -1.26
CA LYS A 107 -7.21 28.32 -0.61
C LYS A 107 -6.92 27.81 0.81
N LYS A 108 -7.35 26.61 1.14
CA LYS A 108 -7.22 26.01 2.48
C LYS A 108 -7.89 26.81 3.61
N ILE A 109 -8.88 27.63 3.27
CA ILE A 109 -9.68 28.35 4.25
C ILE A 109 -11.09 27.77 4.27
N THR A 110 -11.49 27.20 5.40
CA THR A 110 -12.87 26.73 5.60
C THR A 110 -13.74 27.92 6.00
N ALA A 111 -14.61 28.32 5.08
CA ALA A 111 -15.54 29.41 5.37
C ALA A 111 -16.80 28.87 6.05
N LEU A 112 -17.13 29.40 7.24
CA LEU A 112 -18.27 29.04 8.08
C LEU A 112 -19.30 30.17 8.03
N ASP A 113 -20.53 29.81 7.69
CA ASP A 113 -21.66 30.74 7.65
C ASP A 113 -22.26 30.92 9.07
N MET A 114 -21.57 31.70 9.88
CA MET A 114 -22.01 31.98 11.27
C MET A 114 -21.39 33.27 11.81
N THR A 115 -21.98 33.77 12.87
CA THR A 115 -21.40 34.89 13.63
C THR A 115 -20.32 34.41 14.59
N PHE A 116 -19.43 35.30 15.02
CA PHE A 116 -18.42 34.96 16.04
C PHE A 116 -19.06 34.52 17.36
N GLU A 117 -20.16 35.15 17.77
CA GLU A 117 -20.89 34.78 18.96
C GLU A 117 -21.37 33.33 18.92
N ASN A 118 -22.02 32.94 17.82
CA ASN A 118 -22.46 31.54 17.61
C ASN A 118 -21.29 30.57 17.60
N PHE A 119 -20.18 30.95 16.96
CA PHE A 119 -18.97 30.14 16.93
C PHE A 119 -18.42 29.89 18.35
N ILE A 120 -18.33 30.95 19.18
CA ILE A 120 -17.85 30.80 20.55
C ILE A 120 -18.84 30.00 21.41
N CYS A 121 -20.15 30.16 21.20
CA CYS A 121 -21.17 29.38 21.91
C CYS A 121 -21.02 27.89 21.56
N ASP A 122 -20.85 27.59 20.29
CA ASP A 122 -20.66 26.21 19.81
C ASP A 122 -19.36 25.59 20.35
N LEU A 123 -18.26 26.33 20.35
CA LEU A 123 -17.02 25.89 20.97
C LEU A 123 -17.20 25.62 22.45
N ASN A 124 -17.88 26.51 23.16
CA ASN A 124 -18.17 26.36 24.60
C ASN A 124 -18.99 25.11 24.93
N LEU A 125 -19.85 24.67 24.02
CA LEU A 125 -20.66 23.47 24.19
C LEU A 125 -19.88 22.20 23.87
N LYS A 126 -18.89 22.28 22.94
CA LYS A 126 -18.18 21.10 22.39
C LYS A 126 -16.82 20.83 23.02
N ILE A 127 -16.16 21.85 23.55
CA ILE A 127 -14.87 21.71 24.23
C ILE A 127 -15.10 21.53 25.73
N SER A 128 -14.54 20.47 26.31
CA SER A 128 -14.66 20.22 27.73
C SER A 128 -14.03 21.38 28.56
N PRO A 129 -14.48 21.66 29.78
CA PRO A 129 -13.84 22.67 30.64
C PRO A 129 -12.33 22.40 30.83
N ASP A 130 -11.93 21.14 30.88
CA ASP A 130 -10.53 20.73 31.07
C ASP A 130 -9.65 21.01 29.83
N ASP A 131 -10.26 21.03 28.64
CA ASP A 131 -9.55 21.31 27.36
C ASP A 131 -9.52 22.81 27.02
N ARG A 132 -10.20 23.68 27.82
CA ARG A 132 -10.24 25.13 27.61
C ARG A 132 -9.07 25.87 28.22
N VAL A 133 -8.17 25.21 28.87
CA VAL A 133 -7.02 25.81 29.53
C VAL A 133 -5.99 26.21 28.48
N LEU A 134 -5.78 27.51 28.25
CA LEU A 134 -4.83 28.10 27.31
C LEU A 134 -3.36 27.73 27.62
N SER A 135 -3.07 27.37 28.85
CA SER A 135 -1.84 26.71 29.27
C SER A 135 -2.18 25.88 30.50
N ARG A 136 -1.97 24.59 30.47
CA ARG A 136 -1.66 23.91 31.71
C ARG A 136 -0.41 24.60 32.21
N PHE A 137 -0.44 25.17 33.40
CA PHE A 137 0.77 25.57 34.13
C PHE A 137 1.54 24.27 34.42
N ILE A 138 2.28 23.80 33.45
CA ILE A 138 3.27 22.77 33.67
C ILE A 138 4.44 23.55 34.26
N SER A 139 4.58 23.50 35.61
CA SER A 139 5.81 24.00 36.18
C SER A 139 6.95 23.19 35.54
N THR A 140 7.83 23.87 34.82
CA THR A 140 9.01 23.26 34.17
C THR A 140 9.83 22.44 35.16
N ASP A 141 9.79 22.79 36.43
CA ASP A 141 10.50 22.12 37.52
C ASP A 141 9.92 20.77 37.96
N SER A 142 8.72 20.40 37.50
CA SER A 142 8.03 19.13 37.85
C SER A 142 7.70 18.25 36.67
N HIS A 143 8.03 18.65 35.44
CA HIS A 143 7.73 17.85 34.26
C HIS A 143 8.53 16.55 34.22
N TYR A 144 7.88 15.43 33.83
CA TYR A 144 8.51 14.11 33.85
C TYR A 144 9.78 14.02 33.00
N ILE A 145 9.96 14.86 31.96
CA ILE A 145 11.20 14.92 31.16
C ILE A 145 12.41 15.28 32.01
N GLN A 146 12.27 16.08 33.07
CA GLN A 146 13.35 16.47 33.93
C GLN A 146 14.09 15.26 34.56
N GLN A 147 13.41 14.14 34.78
CA GLN A 147 14.03 12.93 35.31
C GLN A 147 15.10 12.32 34.39
N PHE A 148 15.10 12.67 33.11
CA PHE A 148 16.08 12.20 32.12
C PHE A 148 17.29 13.13 32.01
N PHE A 149 17.27 14.30 32.68
CA PHE A 149 18.34 15.27 32.56
C PHE A 149 19.41 15.05 33.66
N ASN A 150 20.67 15.08 33.24
CA ASN A 150 21.82 15.03 34.14
C ASN A 150 22.19 16.40 34.73
N THR A 151 21.40 17.43 34.42
CA THR A 151 21.59 18.81 34.84
C THR A 151 20.35 19.34 35.54
N ASN A 152 20.55 20.30 36.48
CA ASN A 152 19.42 20.98 37.12
C ASN A 152 18.77 22.07 36.24
N ILE A 153 19.13 22.16 34.97
CA ILE A 153 18.53 23.10 34.03
C ILE A 153 17.19 22.53 33.59
N PRO A 154 16.09 23.27 33.80
CA PRO A 154 14.78 22.78 33.39
C PRO A 154 14.68 22.61 31.88
N PRO A 155 13.81 21.70 31.38
CA PRO A 155 13.51 21.59 29.96
C PRO A 155 12.91 22.90 29.45
N SER A 156 13.14 23.22 28.17
CA SER A 156 12.50 24.36 27.53
C SER A 156 10.97 24.12 27.40
N GLU A 157 10.20 25.22 27.43
CA GLU A 157 8.74 25.12 27.24
C GLU A 157 8.38 24.50 25.88
N GLU A 158 9.21 24.78 24.87
CA GLU A 158 9.07 24.20 23.52
C GLU A 158 9.28 22.68 23.55
N LEU A 159 10.27 22.19 24.29
CA LEU A 159 10.51 20.75 24.46
C LEU A 159 9.35 20.08 25.19
N ILE A 160 8.83 20.68 26.27
CA ILE A 160 7.70 20.16 27.02
C ILE A 160 6.47 20.05 26.12
N THR A 161 6.13 21.13 25.39
CA THR A 161 4.98 21.16 24.50
C THR A 161 5.09 20.15 23.36
N SER A 162 6.28 20.03 22.78
CA SER A 162 6.53 19.07 21.69
C SER A 162 6.52 17.62 22.19
N ALA A 163 6.99 17.35 23.41
CA ALA A 163 6.97 16.03 24.02
C ALA A 163 5.57 15.50 24.35
N GLU A 164 4.58 16.36 24.46
CA GLU A 164 3.19 15.95 24.63
C GLU A 164 2.47 15.81 23.26
N ARG A 165 2.84 16.63 22.29
CA ARG A 165 2.16 16.74 20.99
C ARG A 165 2.81 15.89 19.89
N ASP A 166 4.12 15.99 19.71
CA ASP A 166 4.82 15.47 18.53
C ASP A 166 5.49 14.13 18.82
N PHE A 167 5.93 13.91 20.01
CA PHE A 167 6.52 12.65 20.46
C PHE A 167 6.24 12.39 21.94
N THR A 168 6.42 11.17 22.38
CA THR A 168 6.26 10.76 23.77
C THR A 168 7.58 10.19 24.28
N VAL A 169 8.14 10.77 25.35
CA VAL A 169 9.26 10.16 26.08
C VAL A 169 8.68 9.15 27.05
N LEU A 170 9.03 7.88 26.86
CA LEU A 170 8.48 6.80 27.66
C LEU A 170 9.04 6.82 29.09
N HIS A 171 8.18 6.64 30.07
CA HIS A 171 8.55 6.62 31.49
C HIS A 171 7.65 5.68 32.31
N ASN A 172 8.13 5.23 33.45
CA ASN A 172 7.45 4.23 34.30
C ASN A 172 6.11 4.71 34.91
N THR A 173 5.87 6.00 34.97
CA THR A 173 4.66 6.59 35.56
C THR A 173 3.58 6.93 34.52
N MET A 174 3.74 6.48 33.29
CA MET A 174 2.71 6.67 32.26
C MET A 174 1.40 6.02 32.68
N SER A 175 0.31 6.77 32.59
CA SER A 175 -1.04 6.23 32.75
C SER A 175 -1.46 5.51 31.48
N VAL A 176 -1.70 4.21 31.57
CA VAL A 176 -2.15 3.37 30.45
C VAL A 176 -3.48 2.73 30.85
N ASN A 177 -4.47 2.82 29.99
CA ASN A 177 -5.75 2.17 30.19
C ASN A 177 -5.60 0.64 30.19
N ALA A 178 -6.47 -0.10 30.89
CA ALA A 178 -6.43 -1.55 30.88
C ALA A 178 -6.73 -2.12 29.47
N CYS A 179 -6.01 -3.15 29.09
CA CYS A 179 -6.19 -3.81 27.80
C CYS A 179 -7.50 -4.63 27.76
N VAL A 180 -8.31 -4.40 26.74
CA VAL A 180 -9.44 -5.29 26.42
C VAL A 180 -8.95 -6.36 25.44
N ALA A 181 -8.46 -7.48 25.98
CA ALA A 181 -7.78 -8.52 25.22
C ALA A 181 -8.60 -9.03 24.02
N LYS A 182 -9.92 -9.23 24.18
CA LYS A 182 -10.82 -9.64 23.08
C LYS A 182 -10.81 -8.65 21.91
N ASN A 183 -10.75 -7.35 22.18
CA ASN A 183 -10.68 -6.32 21.13
C ASN A 183 -9.29 -6.31 20.48
N PHE A 184 -8.24 -6.45 21.26
CA PHE A 184 -6.88 -6.53 20.72
C PHE A 184 -6.70 -7.71 19.77
N PHE A 185 -7.16 -8.90 20.14
CA PHE A 185 -7.10 -10.08 19.26
C PHE A 185 -7.98 -9.97 18.01
N LYS A 186 -9.01 -9.12 18.04
CA LYS A 186 -9.80 -8.76 16.86
C LYS A 186 -9.16 -7.65 16.00
N GLY A 187 -7.94 -7.23 16.33
CA GLY A 187 -7.20 -6.22 15.57
C GLY A 187 -7.58 -4.77 15.86
N VAL A 188 -8.31 -4.51 16.95
CA VAL A 188 -8.58 -3.14 17.42
C VAL A 188 -7.32 -2.60 18.07
N GLU A 189 -6.82 -1.47 17.58
CA GLU A 189 -5.63 -0.81 18.12
C GLU A 189 -5.90 -0.29 19.53
N GLN A 190 -5.03 -0.63 20.48
CA GLN A 190 -5.12 -0.24 21.88
C GLN A 190 -3.80 0.34 22.41
N GLU A 191 -3.10 1.09 21.57
CA GLU A 191 -1.84 1.79 21.89
C GLU A 191 -0.85 0.97 22.76
N TRP A 192 -0.63 1.36 24.00
CA TRP A 192 0.36 0.75 24.91
C TRP A 192 -0.18 -0.40 25.74
N SER A 193 -1.50 -0.45 25.95
CA SER A 193 -2.09 -1.42 26.92
C SER A 193 -1.80 -2.89 26.60
N PRO A 194 -1.78 -3.38 25.34
CA PRO A 194 -1.46 -4.77 25.07
C PRO A 194 0.00 -5.16 25.41
N VAL A 195 0.89 -4.16 25.42
CA VAL A 195 2.29 -4.33 25.77
C VAL A 195 2.48 -4.28 27.27
N VAL A 196 1.88 -3.32 27.95
CA VAL A 196 1.97 -3.11 29.39
C VAL A 196 1.34 -4.28 30.14
N ASP A 197 0.14 -4.71 29.73
CA ASP A 197 -0.60 -5.82 30.33
C ASP A 197 -0.14 -7.20 29.83
N LYS A 198 0.91 -7.26 28.99
CA LYS A 198 1.52 -8.49 28.45
C LYS A 198 0.53 -9.40 27.71
N VAL A 199 -0.49 -8.82 27.09
CA VAL A 199 -1.45 -9.54 26.23
C VAL A 199 -0.81 -9.87 24.88
N ALA A 200 0.03 -8.98 24.36
CA ALA A 200 0.74 -9.17 23.11
C ALA A 200 1.87 -10.21 23.26
N ILE A 201 1.88 -11.19 22.37
CA ILE A 201 2.95 -12.21 22.35
C ILE A 201 4.31 -11.59 21.98
N THR A 202 5.36 -12.16 22.53
CA THR A 202 6.74 -11.79 22.18
C THR A 202 7.15 -12.49 20.89
N ARG A 203 7.64 -11.72 19.91
CA ARG A 203 8.13 -12.28 18.64
C ARG A 203 9.62 -12.65 18.77
N SER A 204 10.02 -13.75 18.15
CA SER A 204 11.42 -14.23 18.21
C SER A 204 12.43 -13.18 17.73
N ILE A 205 12.05 -12.35 16.75
CA ILE A 205 12.88 -11.25 16.23
C ILE A 205 13.09 -10.12 17.25
N GLN A 206 12.20 -9.95 18.23
CA GLN A 206 12.33 -8.93 19.27
C GLN A 206 13.64 -9.08 20.03
N SER A 207 13.95 -10.30 20.47
CA SER A 207 15.20 -10.57 21.18
C SER A 207 16.44 -10.32 20.30
N ILE A 208 16.35 -10.58 19.02
CA ILE A 208 17.45 -10.32 18.07
C ILE A 208 17.69 -8.82 17.95
N ILE A 209 16.64 -8.02 17.70
CA ILE A 209 16.77 -6.55 17.61
C ILE A 209 17.22 -5.97 18.94
N TYR A 210 16.61 -6.41 20.04
CA TYR A 210 16.97 -5.93 21.37
C TYR A 210 18.45 -6.13 21.66
N ASN A 211 18.99 -7.34 21.45
CA ASN A 211 20.39 -7.65 21.73
C ASN A 211 21.36 -6.99 20.74
N SER A 212 21.04 -6.98 19.44
CA SER A 212 21.96 -6.50 18.40
C SER A 212 21.92 -4.99 18.18
N VAL A 213 20.82 -4.32 18.55
CA VAL A 213 20.63 -2.88 18.31
C VAL A 213 20.56 -2.11 19.63
N ILE A 214 19.68 -2.50 20.56
CA ILE A 214 19.42 -1.72 21.78
C ILE A 214 20.54 -1.94 22.80
N MET A 215 20.86 -3.20 23.10
CA MET A 215 21.89 -3.56 24.08
C MET A 215 23.33 -3.31 23.57
N LYS A 216 23.51 -2.98 22.31
CA LYS A 216 24.83 -2.76 21.73
C LYS A 216 25.55 -1.56 22.39
N PRO A 217 26.73 -1.73 23.00
CA PRO A 217 27.47 -0.63 23.62
C PRO A 217 27.88 0.45 22.62
N ASP A 218 27.90 1.72 23.03
CA ASP A 218 28.32 2.84 22.18
C ASP A 218 29.73 2.66 21.58
N ALA A 219 30.64 2.03 22.33
CA ALA A 219 32.01 1.75 21.87
C ALA A 219 32.11 0.77 20.69
N GLU A 220 31.07 -0.09 20.50
CA GLU A 220 30.99 -1.06 19.40
C GLU A 220 30.23 -0.55 18.20
N ARG A 221 29.60 0.64 18.32
CA ARG A 221 28.80 1.22 17.22
C ARG A 221 29.72 1.90 16.22
N LYS A 222 29.53 1.58 14.93
CA LYS A 222 30.30 2.18 13.83
C LYS A 222 29.88 3.63 13.56
N LEU A 223 28.61 3.95 13.81
CA LEU A 223 28.02 5.26 13.57
C LEU A 223 27.40 5.78 14.89
N LYS A 224 27.46 7.09 15.12
CA LYS A 224 26.75 7.71 16.23
C LYS A 224 25.25 7.77 15.99
N THR A 225 24.86 8.12 14.76
CA THR A 225 23.47 8.07 14.31
C THR A 225 23.27 6.79 13.49
N GLU A 226 22.36 5.93 13.91
CA GLU A 226 22.02 4.66 13.26
C GLU A 226 20.54 4.64 12.93
N PHE A 227 20.20 4.06 11.76
CA PHE A 227 18.83 3.89 11.32
C PHE A 227 18.53 2.44 10.95
N TYR A 228 17.59 1.83 11.66
CA TYR A 228 17.17 0.44 11.47
C TYR A 228 15.70 0.39 11.01
N VAL A 229 15.38 -0.59 10.18
CA VAL A 229 14.01 -0.79 9.73
C VAL A 229 13.54 -2.23 9.92
N VAL A 230 12.33 -2.40 10.45
CA VAL A 230 11.63 -3.68 10.54
C VAL A 230 10.64 -3.78 9.39
N LYS A 231 10.90 -4.67 8.44
CA LYS A 231 10.01 -4.90 7.30
C LYS A 231 9.12 -6.12 7.56
N GLY A 232 7.86 -6.03 7.24
CA GLY A 232 6.92 -7.15 7.39
C GLY A 232 5.63 -6.92 6.64
N GLU A 233 4.81 -7.95 6.55
CA GLU A 233 3.51 -7.86 5.90
C GLU A 233 2.50 -7.04 6.71
N ALA A 234 1.38 -6.72 6.06
CA ALA A 234 0.23 -6.15 6.73
C ALA A 234 -0.29 -7.11 7.81
N GLY A 235 -0.60 -6.60 9.02
CA GLY A 235 -1.09 -7.43 10.13
C GLY A 235 -0.08 -8.37 10.77
N SER A 236 1.22 -8.28 10.43
CA SER A 236 2.27 -9.10 11.05
C SER A 236 2.63 -8.70 12.47
N GLY A 237 2.08 -7.61 13.01
CA GLY A 237 2.36 -7.11 14.36
C GLY A 237 3.55 -6.17 14.46
N LYS A 238 3.97 -5.48 13.38
CA LYS A 238 5.11 -4.55 13.38
C LYS A 238 5.02 -3.43 14.41
N SER A 239 3.89 -2.72 14.44
CA SER A 239 3.66 -1.62 15.40
C SER A 239 3.65 -2.09 16.84
N VAL A 240 3.13 -3.31 17.08
CA VAL A 240 3.17 -3.95 18.40
C VAL A 240 4.61 -4.29 18.80
N LEU A 241 5.38 -4.87 17.87
CA LEU A 241 6.81 -5.16 18.07
C LEU A 241 7.60 -3.90 18.38
N LEU A 242 7.39 -2.80 17.64
CA LEU A 242 8.07 -1.53 17.93
C LEU A 242 7.71 -0.99 19.32
N ARG A 243 6.44 -1.05 19.72
CA ARG A 243 6.00 -0.64 21.05
C ARG A 243 6.61 -1.56 22.14
N GLN A 244 6.70 -2.86 21.91
CA GLN A 244 7.38 -3.79 22.82
C GLN A 244 8.86 -3.43 23.00
N LEU A 245 9.57 -3.17 21.89
CA LEU A 245 10.97 -2.75 21.92
C LEU A 245 11.15 -1.40 22.63
N ALA A 246 10.28 -0.43 22.36
CA ALA A 246 10.31 0.88 23.01
C ALA A 246 10.07 0.77 24.52
N TRP A 247 9.11 -0.03 24.93
CA TRP A 247 8.80 -0.27 26.33
C TRP A 247 9.92 -1.00 27.07
N GLU A 248 10.48 -2.03 26.44
CA GLU A 248 11.61 -2.79 27.00
C GLU A 248 12.88 -1.92 27.12
N THR A 249 13.13 -1.05 26.13
CA THR A 249 14.23 -0.06 26.17
C THR A 249 14.07 0.88 27.36
N MET A 250 12.87 1.40 27.59
CA MET A 250 12.57 2.28 28.73
C MET A 250 12.78 1.55 30.06
N GLN A 251 12.28 0.30 30.18
CA GLN A 251 12.43 -0.49 31.41
C GLN A 251 13.90 -0.80 31.71
N SER A 252 14.73 -1.03 30.71
CA SER A 252 16.14 -1.39 30.85
C SER A 252 17.03 -0.21 31.21
N LYS A 253 16.55 1.03 31.10
CA LYS A 253 17.30 2.27 31.39
C LYS A 253 18.63 2.36 30.63
N ILE A 254 18.73 1.83 29.44
CA ILE A 254 19.95 1.84 28.60
C ILE A 254 20.13 3.19 27.91
N GLY A 255 19.06 3.98 27.80
CA GLY A 255 19.00 5.29 27.19
C GLY A 255 17.57 5.82 27.22
N VAL A 256 17.35 6.96 26.60
CA VAL A 256 16.03 7.58 26.57
C VAL A 256 15.21 7.00 25.42
N SER A 257 14.06 6.42 25.73
CA SER A 257 13.13 5.83 24.75
C SER A 257 12.07 6.84 24.33
N ILE A 258 11.98 7.10 23.03
CA ILE A 258 11.11 8.12 22.43
C ILE A 258 10.22 7.45 21.38
N TRP A 259 8.92 7.67 21.47
CA TRP A 259 7.93 7.28 20.48
C TRP A 259 7.46 8.50 19.68
N VAL A 260 7.60 8.50 18.36
CA VAL A 260 7.11 9.59 17.52
C VAL A 260 5.63 9.40 17.25
N ASN A 261 4.83 10.43 17.51
CA ASN A 261 3.39 10.40 17.33
C ASN A 261 3.05 10.43 15.82
N SER A 262 1.99 9.73 15.44
CA SER A 262 1.62 9.55 14.03
C SER A 262 1.39 10.88 13.31
N GLY A 263 2.02 11.06 12.15
CA GLY A 263 1.86 12.23 11.30
C GLY A 263 2.47 13.52 11.85
N ARG A 264 3.33 13.44 12.85
CA ARG A 264 4.01 14.62 13.42
C ARG A 264 5.47 14.68 13.00
N PRO A 265 5.99 15.86 12.62
CA PRO A 265 7.40 16.05 12.37
C PRO A 265 8.18 16.06 13.69
N LEU A 266 9.42 15.59 13.63
CA LEU A 266 10.32 15.62 14.77
C LEU A 266 11.32 16.77 14.61
N ASP A 267 11.31 17.71 15.55
CA ASP A 267 12.25 18.84 15.52
C ASP A 267 13.61 18.42 16.05
N ILE A 268 14.64 18.56 15.22
CA ILE A 268 16.01 18.16 15.54
C ILE A 268 16.62 19.00 16.66
N ASP A 269 16.25 20.27 16.79
CA ASP A 269 16.81 21.18 17.80
C ASP A 269 16.31 20.79 19.20
N LEU A 270 15.05 20.37 19.31
CA LEU A 270 14.48 19.85 20.56
C LEU A 270 15.04 18.49 20.95
N ILE A 271 15.28 17.63 19.98
CA ILE A 271 15.93 16.34 20.21
C ILE A 271 17.41 16.51 20.60
N GLU A 272 18.10 17.52 20.06
CA GLU A 272 19.45 17.87 20.47
C GLU A 272 19.48 18.41 21.89
N GLU A 273 18.50 19.22 22.29
CA GLU A 273 18.35 19.65 23.67
C GLU A 273 18.20 18.45 24.61
N LEU A 274 17.29 17.52 24.29
CA LEU A 274 17.06 16.30 25.08
C LEU A 274 18.35 15.43 25.13
N SER A 275 19.04 15.26 24.00
CA SER A 275 20.27 14.46 23.91
C SER A 275 21.41 15.09 24.74
N SER A 276 21.59 16.41 24.62
CA SER A 276 22.67 17.11 25.34
C SER A 276 22.45 17.18 26.85
N LYS A 277 21.20 17.34 27.27
CA LYS A 277 20.86 17.43 28.71
C LYS A 277 20.78 16.06 29.38
N SER A 278 20.41 14.99 28.65
CA SER A 278 20.42 13.63 29.17
C SER A 278 21.82 13.02 29.16
N GLY A 279 22.66 13.35 28.20
CA GLY A 279 23.98 12.74 28.01
C GLY A 279 23.95 11.29 27.57
N GLU A 280 22.76 10.70 27.39
CA GLU A 280 22.53 9.32 27.04
C GLU A 280 22.19 9.18 25.54
N ARG A 281 22.24 7.93 25.04
CA ARG A 281 21.76 7.64 23.68
C ARG A 281 20.25 7.74 23.64
N LEU A 282 19.72 8.37 22.58
CA LEU A 282 18.29 8.43 22.32
C LEU A 282 17.89 7.27 21.38
N PHE A 283 16.89 6.50 21.79
CA PHE A 283 16.26 5.47 20.99
C PHE A 283 14.92 5.99 20.50
N ILE A 284 14.82 6.28 19.20
CA ILE A 284 13.65 6.89 18.58
C ILE A 284 12.90 5.80 17.81
N PHE A 285 11.68 5.51 18.23
CA PHE A 285 10.79 4.57 17.59
C PHE A 285 9.79 5.35 16.71
N TRP A 286 9.92 5.19 15.40
CA TRP A 286 9.15 5.95 14.42
C TRP A 286 8.42 4.99 13.49
N ASP A 287 7.15 4.71 13.78
CA ASP A 287 6.32 3.79 13.00
C ASP A 287 5.90 4.40 11.66
N ASP A 288 5.46 3.57 10.70
CA ASP A 288 4.90 4.00 9.41
C ASP A 288 5.87 4.85 8.58
N ALA A 289 7.06 4.28 8.30
CA ALA A 289 8.16 4.98 7.61
C ALA A 289 7.75 5.56 6.25
N ALA A 290 6.89 4.88 5.49
CA ALA A 290 6.50 5.32 4.15
C ALA A 290 5.71 6.63 4.14
N ASN A 291 4.91 6.88 5.17
CA ASN A 291 4.18 8.13 5.31
C ASN A 291 5.05 9.28 5.82
N ASN A 292 6.17 8.95 6.46
CA ASN A 292 7.10 9.91 7.07
C ASN A 292 8.47 9.92 6.39
N ALA A 293 8.61 9.38 5.18
CA ALA A 293 9.91 9.13 4.54
C ALA A 293 10.76 10.41 4.38
N ILE A 294 10.14 11.51 3.95
CA ILE A 294 10.81 12.80 3.75
C ILE A 294 11.30 13.37 5.09
N GLU A 295 10.44 13.31 6.12
CA GLU A 295 10.74 13.80 7.46
C GLU A 295 11.85 12.98 8.11
N ILE A 296 11.78 11.65 8.02
CA ILE A 296 12.83 10.74 8.52
C ILE A 296 14.15 11.02 7.80
N ASN A 297 14.14 11.15 6.47
CA ASN A 297 15.34 11.44 5.68
C ASN A 297 16.00 12.76 6.10
N ARG A 298 15.21 13.82 6.25
CA ARG A 298 15.69 15.13 6.72
C ARG A 298 16.24 15.04 8.14
N PHE A 299 15.54 14.35 9.03
CA PHE A 299 15.95 14.19 10.43
C PHE A 299 17.26 13.41 10.53
N VAL A 300 17.35 12.23 9.91
CA VAL A 300 18.58 11.40 9.91
C VAL A 300 19.77 12.18 9.34
N SER A 301 19.58 12.85 8.19
CA SER A 301 20.65 13.66 7.57
C SER A 301 21.14 14.80 8.48
N LYS A 302 20.25 15.46 9.22
CA LYS A 302 20.62 16.49 10.18
C LYS A 302 21.31 15.89 11.42
N ALA A 303 20.80 14.79 11.95
CA ALA A 303 21.38 14.10 13.11
C ALA A 303 22.80 13.61 12.83
N VAL A 304 23.06 13.07 11.63
CA VAL A 304 24.41 12.68 11.18
C VAL A 304 25.34 13.90 11.11
N ARG A 305 24.90 15.03 10.53
CA ARG A 305 25.70 16.26 10.44
C ARG A 305 26.06 16.86 11.80
N ARG A 306 25.17 16.68 12.79
CA ARG A 306 25.37 17.16 14.18
C ARG A 306 26.08 16.14 15.07
N ASP A 307 26.47 15.00 14.52
CA ASP A 307 27.20 13.94 15.23
C ASP A 307 26.46 13.42 16.48
N MET A 308 25.12 13.30 16.39
CA MET A 308 24.26 12.96 17.53
C MET A 308 24.24 11.46 17.83
N LYS A 309 24.21 11.10 19.13
CA LYS A 309 24.08 9.71 19.58
C LYS A 309 22.63 9.26 19.53
N ILE A 310 22.16 8.84 18.35
CA ILE A 310 20.75 8.46 18.14
C ILE A 310 20.68 7.10 17.44
N THR A 311 19.74 6.26 17.89
CA THR A 311 19.34 5.05 17.21
C THR A 311 17.86 5.16 16.84
N ILE A 312 17.55 5.20 15.56
CA ILE A 312 16.19 5.25 15.04
C ILE A 312 15.79 3.84 14.63
N ILE A 313 14.64 3.38 15.09
CA ILE A 313 14.06 2.09 14.70
C ILE A 313 12.67 2.36 14.12
N SER A 314 12.49 2.04 12.85
CA SER A 314 11.24 2.25 12.16
C SER A 314 10.66 0.93 11.69
N ALA A 315 9.38 0.94 11.32
CA ALA A 315 8.75 -0.24 10.74
C ALA A 315 7.95 0.14 9.50
N GLU A 316 7.97 -0.77 8.51
CA GLU A 316 7.20 -0.57 7.31
C GLU A 316 6.80 -1.89 6.66
N ARG A 317 5.81 -1.83 5.81
CA ARG A 317 5.43 -2.94 4.95
C ARG A 317 6.43 -3.06 3.80
N TYR A 318 6.72 -4.27 3.39
CA TYR A 318 7.65 -4.52 2.30
C TYR A 318 7.31 -3.74 1.01
N ASN A 319 6.04 -3.74 0.60
CA ASN A 319 5.60 -3.07 -0.61
C ASN A 319 5.61 -1.54 -0.53
N GLU A 320 5.35 -0.95 0.65
CA GLU A 320 5.43 0.50 0.85
C GLU A 320 6.87 0.98 0.85
N TRP A 321 7.72 0.24 1.55
CA TRP A 321 9.14 0.56 1.59
C TRP A 321 9.74 0.72 0.20
N ASN A 322 9.54 -0.24 -0.69
CA ASN A 322 10.12 -0.23 -2.03
C ASN A 322 9.52 0.81 -2.99
N ILE A 323 8.37 1.38 -2.65
CA ILE A 323 7.70 2.37 -3.50
C ILE A 323 7.94 3.80 -2.99
N ARG A 324 8.02 3.99 -1.67
CA ARG A 324 7.99 5.32 -1.04
C ARG A 324 9.23 5.65 -0.21
N CYS A 325 10.07 4.68 0.12
CA CYS A 325 11.22 4.84 1.00
C CYS A 325 12.57 4.64 0.27
N GLU A 326 12.61 4.75 -1.05
CA GLU A 326 13.85 4.55 -1.83
C GLU A 326 14.99 5.47 -1.35
N GLU A 327 14.66 6.75 -1.04
CA GLU A 327 15.65 7.71 -0.52
C GLU A 327 16.20 7.34 0.86
N LEU A 328 15.47 6.50 1.63
CA LEU A 328 15.92 6.05 2.94
C LEU A 328 16.85 4.83 2.86
N ASP A 329 16.85 4.08 1.76
CA ASP A 329 17.68 2.88 1.63
C ASP A 329 19.19 3.19 1.76
N GLU A 330 19.64 4.38 1.35
CA GLU A 330 21.04 4.82 1.50
C GLU A 330 21.45 5.12 2.95
N GLN A 331 20.47 5.36 3.83
CA GLN A 331 20.70 5.74 5.23
C GLN A 331 20.52 4.59 6.21
N ILE A 332 20.07 3.44 5.74
CA ILE A 332 19.82 2.27 6.60
C ILE A 332 21.13 1.68 7.11
N THR A 333 21.22 1.51 8.43
CA THR A 333 22.31 0.77 9.06
C THR A 333 22.13 -0.74 8.90
N ASP A 334 20.90 -1.24 9.13
CA ASP A 334 20.53 -2.64 8.91
C ASP A 334 19.00 -2.80 8.83
N LYS A 335 18.55 -3.94 8.27
CA LYS A 335 17.13 -4.25 8.06
C LYS A 335 16.74 -5.59 8.68
N PHE A 336 15.60 -5.64 9.35
CA PHE A 336 15.03 -6.82 9.94
C PHE A 336 13.74 -7.22 9.23
N SER A 337 13.48 -8.54 9.12
CA SER A 337 12.29 -9.07 8.48
C SER A 337 11.39 -9.75 9.50
N LEU A 338 10.20 -9.19 9.74
CA LEU A 338 9.18 -9.81 10.57
C LEU A 338 8.40 -10.82 9.71
N ARG A 339 8.70 -12.09 9.91
CA ARG A 339 8.13 -13.22 9.16
C ARG A 339 6.92 -13.83 9.88
N TYR A 340 6.43 -14.95 9.37
CA TYR A 340 5.38 -15.76 9.96
C TYR A 340 5.66 -16.17 11.39
N LEU A 341 4.62 -16.63 12.09
CA LEU A 341 4.76 -17.16 13.44
C LEU A 341 5.64 -18.42 13.43
N SER A 342 6.63 -18.46 14.30
CA SER A 342 7.38 -19.69 14.61
C SER A 342 6.54 -20.62 15.47
N GLU A 343 6.95 -21.88 15.64
CA GLU A 343 6.28 -22.84 16.51
C GLU A 343 6.08 -22.31 17.94
N LYS A 344 7.14 -21.74 18.53
CA LYS A 344 7.10 -21.14 19.86
C LYS A 344 6.14 -19.95 19.96
N GLU A 345 6.04 -19.17 18.90
CA GLU A 345 5.13 -18.02 18.84
C GLU A 345 3.68 -18.48 18.68
N ILE A 346 3.42 -19.57 17.95
CA ILE A 346 2.11 -20.21 17.87
C ILE A 346 1.67 -20.73 19.23
N GLU A 347 2.54 -21.45 19.93
CA GLU A 347 2.29 -21.92 21.30
C GLU A 347 1.97 -20.77 22.25
N ALA A 348 2.79 -19.70 22.22
CA ALA A 348 2.57 -18.52 23.05
C ALA A 348 1.25 -17.80 22.71
N LEU A 349 0.85 -17.81 21.42
CA LEU A 349 -0.41 -17.25 20.98
C LEU A 349 -1.59 -18.06 21.52
N VAL A 350 -1.55 -19.40 21.43
CA VAL A 350 -2.58 -20.29 21.98
C VAL A 350 -2.71 -20.07 23.48
N ASP A 351 -1.59 -20.03 24.20
CA ASP A 351 -1.57 -19.82 25.66
C ASP A 351 -2.14 -18.44 26.03
N SER A 352 -1.84 -17.39 25.27
CA SER A 352 -2.37 -16.04 25.50
C SER A 352 -3.87 -15.96 25.20
N LEU A 353 -4.36 -16.62 24.13
CA LEU A 353 -5.78 -16.68 23.82
C LEU A 353 -6.57 -17.43 24.91
N GLU A 354 -6.01 -18.50 25.45
CA GLU A 354 -6.62 -19.26 26.56
C GLU A 354 -6.64 -18.47 27.87
N LEU A 355 -5.51 -17.84 28.22
CA LEU A 355 -5.38 -17.03 29.44
C LEU A 355 -6.40 -15.86 29.48
N HIS A 356 -6.69 -15.27 28.32
CA HIS A 356 -7.59 -14.12 28.20
C HIS A 356 -9.01 -14.49 27.75
N ASP A 357 -9.40 -15.74 27.85
CA ASP A 357 -10.75 -16.26 27.47
C ASP A 357 -11.17 -15.75 26.07
N SER A 358 -10.22 -15.82 25.12
CA SER A 358 -10.38 -15.30 23.77
C SER A 358 -10.35 -16.39 22.70
N LEU A 359 -10.46 -17.68 23.10
CA LEU A 359 -10.59 -18.81 22.21
C LEU A 359 -11.95 -18.78 21.53
N GLY A 360 -11.97 -18.83 20.21
CA GLY A 360 -13.19 -18.92 19.42
C GLY A 360 -13.76 -20.34 19.33
N PRO A 361 -14.94 -20.49 18.70
CA PRO A 361 -15.68 -21.76 18.64
C PRO A 361 -14.89 -22.93 18.05
N ILE A 362 -13.99 -22.66 17.10
CA ILE A 362 -13.15 -23.70 16.47
C ILE A 362 -12.12 -24.26 17.44
N LEU A 363 -11.56 -23.44 18.32
CA LEU A 363 -10.44 -23.80 19.18
C LEU A 363 -10.86 -24.25 20.59
N VAL A 364 -12.04 -23.82 21.07
CA VAL A 364 -12.46 -24.02 22.46
C VAL A 364 -12.55 -25.51 22.86
N ASN A 365 -13.00 -26.36 21.94
CA ASN A 365 -13.18 -27.80 22.19
C ASN A 365 -11.99 -28.67 21.74
N LYS A 366 -10.85 -28.05 21.33
CA LYS A 366 -9.64 -28.76 20.87
C LYS A 366 -8.58 -28.80 21.96
N SER A 367 -7.75 -29.86 21.94
CA SER A 367 -6.56 -29.92 22.77
C SER A 367 -5.56 -28.83 22.37
N ARG A 368 -4.59 -28.53 23.25
CA ARG A 368 -3.56 -27.53 22.98
C ARG A 368 -2.76 -27.86 21.69
N GLU A 369 -2.42 -29.14 21.50
CA GLU A 369 -1.70 -29.62 20.31
C GLU A 369 -2.54 -29.44 19.02
N GLU A 370 -3.82 -29.77 19.08
CA GLU A 370 -4.74 -29.55 17.95
C GLU A 370 -4.94 -28.07 17.65
N ARG A 371 -4.97 -27.19 18.67
CA ARG A 371 -5.03 -25.73 18.47
C ARG A 371 -3.79 -25.21 17.77
N CYS A 372 -2.60 -25.66 18.19
CA CYS A 372 -1.33 -25.29 17.54
C CYS A 372 -1.27 -25.80 16.10
N SER A 373 -1.72 -27.03 15.83
CA SER A 373 -1.82 -27.59 14.48
C SER A 373 -2.77 -26.79 13.58
N GLU A 374 -3.94 -26.40 14.10
CA GLU A 374 -4.89 -25.58 13.38
C GLU A 374 -4.30 -24.24 12.94
N LEU A 375 -3.64 -23.53 13.86
CA LEU A 375 -2.99 -22.24 13.56
C LEU A 375 -1.79 -22.39 12.61
N ARG A 376 -1.09 -23.52 12.64
CA ARG A 376 0.04 -23.82 11.78
C ARG A 376 -0.39 -24.12 10.35
N ASP A 377 -1.37 -25.04 10.21
CA ASP A 377 -1.64 -25.72 8.95
C ASP A 377 -2.72 -25.02 8.13
N ARG A 378 -3.79 -24.53 8.78
CA ARG A 378 -4.90 -23.85 8.07
C ARG A 378 -4.67 -22.38 7.80
N HIS A 379 -3.97 -21.69 8.70
CA HIS A 379 -3.90 -20.23 8.65
C HIS A 379 -2.58 -19.70 8.08
N GLY A 380 -1.73 -20.59 7.58
CA GLY A 380 -0.47 -20.23 6.92
C GLY A 380 0.44 -19.38 7.81
N ARG A 381 0.32 -19.51 9.15
CA ARG A 381 1.13 -18.81 10.16
C ARG A 381 1.07 -17.27 10.12
N GLN A 382 0.09 -16.69 9.42
CA GLN A 382 -0.11 -15.23 9.45
C GLN A 382 -0.86 -14.81 10.70
N LEU A 383 -0.29 -13.88 11.46
CA LEU A 383 -0.82 -13.48 12.76
C LEU A 383 -2.26 -12.95 12.69
N LEU A 384 -2.56 -12.06 11.75
CA LEU A 384 -3.90 -11.46 11.66
C LEU A 384 -4.96 -12.50 11.30
N VAL A 385 -4.68 -13.34 10.30
CA VAL A 385 -5.60 -14.41 9.87
C VAL A 385 -5.78 -15.43 10.98
N ALA A 386 -4.69 -15.88 11.61
CA ALA A 386 -4.71 -16.81 12.72
C ALA A 386 -5.56 -16.29 13.90
N LEU A 387 -5.40 -15.02 14.25
CA LEU A 387 -6.17 -14.40 15.33
C LEU A 387 -7.67 -14.33 15.04
N HIS A 388 -8.05 -13.88 13.84
CA HIS A 388 -9.47 -13.75 13.50
C HIS A 388 -10.19 -15.10 13.42
N GLU A 389 -9.59 -16.06 12.74
CA GLU A 389 -10.21 -17.39 12.60
C GLU A 389 -10.21 -18.14 13.95
N ALA A 390 -9.16 -17.98 14.75
CA ALA A 390 -9.10 -18.53 16.10
C ALA A 390 -10.19 -17.99 17.04
N THR A 391 -10.58 -16.73 16.86
CA THR A 391 -11.57 -16.09 17.75
C THR A 391 -13.00 -16.17 17.26
N MET A 392 -13.25 -16.31 15.95
CA MET A 392 -14.58 -16.23 15.34
C MET A 392 -15.08 -17.55 14.75
N GLY A 393 -14.19 -18.46 14.38
CA GLY A 393 -14.58 -19.82 13.95
C GLY A 393 -15.01 -19.98 12.50
N GLU A 394 -14.91 -18.94 11.69
CA GLU A 394 -15.23 -18.94 10.27
C GLU A 394 -14.02 -18.46 9.47
N PRO A 395 -13.94 -18.74 8.16
CA PRO A 395 -12.91 -18.16 7.31
C PRO A 395 -12.88 -16.64 7.41
N PHE A 396 -11.69 -16.06 7.52
CA PHE A 396 -11.50 -14.63 7.76
C PHE A 396 -12.24 -13.76 6.75
N GLU A 397 -12.21 -14.14 5.48
CA GLU A 397 -12.92 -13.41 4.41
C GLU A 397 -14.44 -13.43 4.60
N ASP A 398 -15.00 -14.53 5.10
CA ASP A 398 -16.45 -14.66 5.32
C ASP A 398 -16.88 -13.85 6.55
N ILE A 399 -16.09 -13.85 7.61
CA ILE A 399 -16.31 -13.03 8.81
C ILE A 399 -16.36 -11.54 8.43
N ILE A 400 -15.36 -11.08 7.70
CA ILE A 400 -15.25 -9.67 7.29
C ILE A 400 -16.42 -9.30 6.37
N PHE A 401 -16.77 -10.16 5.44
CA PHE A 401 -17.88 -9.89 4.54
C PHE A 401 -19.25 -9.93 5.26
N ASN A 402 -19.43 -10.80 6.24
CA ASN A 402 -20.61 -10.83 7.10
C ASN A 402 -20.70 -9.56 7.94
N GLU A 403 -19.58 -9.10 8.53
CA GLU A 403 -19.53 -7.83 9.25
C GLU A 403 -19.95 -6.67 8.34
N TYR A 404 -19.38 -6.56 7.14
CA TYR A 404 -19.77 -5.57 6.13
C TYR A 404 -21.25 -5.67 5.77
N SER A 405 -21.76 -6.87 5.54
CA SER A 405 -23.15 -7.12 5.11
C SER A 405 -24.17 -6.70 6.16
N ASN A 406 -23.81 -6.81 7.44
CA ASN A 406 -24.65 -6.49 8.59
C ASN A 406 -24.63 -5.00 8.99
N ILE A 407 -23.85 -4.15 8.32
CA ILE A 407 -23.85 -2.71 8.61
C ILE A 407 -25.20 -2.11 8.23
N ILE A 408 -25.82 -1.43 9.20
CA ILE A 408 -27.08 -0.69 9.07
C ILE A 408 -26.87 0.74 9.58
N PRO A 409 -27.39 1.78 8.91
CA PRO A 409 -28.19 1.77 7.68
C PRO A 409 -27.35 1.52 6.42
N GLU A 410 -28.00 1.23 5.29
CA GLU A 410 -27.34 0.97 4.00
C GLU A 410 -26.41 2.12 3.57
N ARG A 411 -26.74 3.36 3.98
CA ARG A 411 -25.89 4.54 3.73
C ARG A 411 -24.54 4.42 4.45
N ALA A 412 -24.49 3.93 5.69
CA ALA A 412 -23.25 3.68 6.42
C ALA A 412 -22.41 2.60 5.72
N LYS A 413 -23.05 1.54 5.24
CA LYS A 413 -22.43 0.47 4.47
C LYS A 413 -21.76 0.98 3.19
N ARG A 414 -22.43 1.87 2.44
CA ARG A 414 -21.86 2.52 1.25
C ARG A 414 -20.69 3.42 1.59
N ILE A 415 -20.77 4.18 2.68
CA ILE A 415 -19.66 5.01 3.18
C ILE A 415 -18.46 4.13 3.51
N TYR A 416 -18.68 3.02 4.22
CA TYR A 416 -17.59 2.09 4.54
C TYR A 416 -16.99 1.47 3.28
N LEU A 417 -17.78 1.17 2.26
CA LEU A 417 -17.27 0.70 0.98
C LEU A 417 -16.32 1.72 0.33
N THR A 418 -16.69 2.99 0.29
CA THR A 418 -15.83 4.07 -0.23
C THR A 418 -14.54 4.19 0.58
N VAL A 419 -14.61 4.07 1.91
CA VAL A 419 -13.41 4.00 2.76
C VAL A 419 -12.55 2.80 2.36
N CYS A 420 -13.14 1.63 2.14
CA CYS A 420 -12.40 0.42 1.74
C CYS A 420 -11.77 0.56 0.35
N VAL A 421 -12.45 1.15 -0.62
CA VAL A 421 -11.90 1.38 -1.98
C VAL A 421 -10.59 2.18 -1.95
N LEU A 422 -10.49 3.19 -1.10
CA LEU A 422 -9.27 4.00 -0.97
C LEU A 422 -8.26 3.39 0.01
N ASN A 423 -8.74 2.87 1.14
CA ASN A 423 -7.85 2.36 2.17
C ASN A 423 -7.15 1.04 1.77
N ARG A 424 -7.70 0.23 0.86
CA ARG A 424 -6.97 -0.88 0.24
C ARG A 424 -5.72 -0.41 -0.52
N LEU A 425 -5.76 0.80 -1.07
CA LEU A 425 -4.63 1.49 -1.68
C LEU A 425 -3.75 2.21 -0.62
N LYS A 426 -4.08 2.03 0.66
CA LYS A 426 -3.39 2.58 1.84
C LYS A 426 -3.48 4.10 1.97
N VAL A 427 -4.45 4.71 1.33
CA VAL A 427 -4.77 6.12 1.53
C VAL A 427 -5.90 6.23 2.54
N PRO A 428 -5.69 6.89 3.66
CA PRO A 428 -6.77 7.23 4.58
C PRO A 428 -7.70 8.25 3.91
N VAL A 429 -9.00 8.09 4.14
CA VAL A 429 -10.03 8.87 3.45
C VAL A 429 -10.38 10.09 4.28
N ARG A 430 -10.19 11.27 3.72
CA ARG A 430 -10.54 12.52 4.38
C ARG A 430 -12.05 12.65 4.57
N ALA A 431 -12.50 13.14 5.73
CA ALA A 431 -13.90 13.37 6.03
C ALA A 431 -14.62 14.21 4.95
N GLY A 432 -13.96 15.25 4.44
CA GLY A 432 -14.50 16.09 3.38
C GLY A 432 -14.73 15.38 2.05
N LEU A 433 -13.93 14.37 1.69
CA LEU A 433 -14.17 13.55 0.49
C LEU A 433 -15.42 12.67 0.69
N ILE A 434 -15.56 12.03 1.84
CA ILE A 434 -16.75 11.23 2.18
C ILE A 434 -18.01 12.09 2.09
N ALA A 435 -17.95 13.30 2.66
CA ALA A 435 -19.08 14.22 2.61
C ALA A 435 -19.49 14.59 1.17
N ARG A 436 -18.50 14.81 0.27
CA ARG A 436 -18.78 15.12 -1.14
C ARG A 436 -19.30 13.92 -1.93
N VAL A 437 -18.75 12.73 -1.70
CA VAL A 437 -19.16 11.50 -2.43
C VAL A 437 -20.57 11.09 -2.04
N HIS A 438 -20.89 11.17 -0.73
CA HIS A 438 -22.18 10.67 -0.20
C HIS A 438 -23.20 11.78 0.07
N GLU A 439 -22.85 13.04 -0.21
CA GLU A 439 -23.72 14.22 0.01
C GLU A 439 -24.25 14.28 1.46
N ILE A 440 -23.33 14.07 2.43
CA ILE A 440 -23.65 14.03 3.85
C ILE A 440 -23.49 15.40 4.45
N THR A 441 -24.50 15.86 5.19
CA THR A 441 -24.40 17.03 6.06
C THR A 441 -23.71 16.68 7.38
N PHE A 442 -23.25 17.67 8.13
CA PHE A 442 -22.62 17.43 9.44
C PHE A 442 -23.57 16.76 10.45
N GLU A 443 -24.86 17.07 10.40
CA GLU A 443 -25.87 16.47 11.26
C GLU A 443 -26.09 14.98 10.95
N ASP A 444 -26.08 14.62 9.67
CA ASP A 444 -26.19 13.24 9.21
C ASP A 444 -24.93 12.41 9.55
N PHE A 445 -23.81 13.07 9.76
CA PHE A 445 -22.52 12.41 9.97
C PHE A 445 -22.54 11.50 11.22
N LYS A 446 -23.10 11.99 12.33
CA LYS A 446 -23.14 11.26 13.61
C LYS A 446 -24.02 10.02 13.52
N SER A 447 -25.21 10.12 12.94
CA SER A 447 -26.18 9.02 12.85
C SER A 447 -25.85 8.01 11.76
N ASN A 448 -25.38 8.47 10.60
CA ASN A 448 -25.15 7.62 9.42
C ASN A 448 -23.71 7.11 9.28
N PHE A 449 -22.77 7.68 10.05
CA PHE A 449 -21.37 7.32 9.92
C PHE A 449 -20.75 6.90 11.26
N TYR A 450 -20.72 7.81 12.25
CA TYR A 450 -19.96 7.57 13.48
C TYR A 450 -20.48 6.38 14.28
N PHE A 451 -21.75 6.37 14.64
CA PHE A 451 -22.31 5.27 15.44
C PHE A 451 -22.40 3.93 14.70
N PRO A 452 -22.89 3.87 13.44
CA PRO A 452 -22.99 2.61 12.73
C PRO A 452 -21.64 1.98 12.37
N LEU A 453 -20.57 2.79 12.29
CA LEU A 453 -19.24 2.34 11.90
C LEU A 453 -18.22 2.38 13.04
N GLU A 454 -18.67 2.58 14.27
CA GLU A 454 -17.82 2.50 15.45
C GLU A 454 -17.16 1.12 15.54
N ASN A 455 -15.86 1.09 15.79
CA ASN A 455 -14.99 -0.11 15.77
C ASN A 455 -14.85 -0.81 14.40
N VAL A 456 -15.50 -0.33 13.33
CA VAL A 456 -15.31 -0.81 11.96
C VAL A 456 -14.40 0.14 11.17
N VAL A 457 -14.57 1.45 11.42
CA VAL A 457 -13.74 2.50 10.86
C VAL A 457 -12.96 3.18 11.97
N ILE A 458 -11.68 3.36 11.75
CA ILE A 458 -10.77 4.05 12.68
C ILE A 458 -10.61 5.49 12.19
N SER A 459 -10.83 6.46 13.08
CA SER A 459 -10.45 7.84 12.82
C SER A 459 -8.99 8.04 13.18
N LYS A 460 -8.22 8.66 12.30
CA LYS A 460 -6.83 9.07 12.53
C LYS A 460 -6.73 10.55 12.28
N THR A 461 -6.06 11.26 13.16
CA THR A 461 -5.72 12.65 12.95
C THR A 461 -4.31 12.70 12.39
N TYR A 462 -4.13 13.23 11.18
CA TYR A 462 -2.83 13.45 10.57
C TYR A 462 -2.54 14.95 10.50
N GLY A 463 -1.37 15.35 11.04
CA GLY A 463 -0.81 16.69 10.85
C GLY A 463 -1.73 17.81 11.35
N ASN A 464 -2.55 18.43 10.89
CA ASN A 464 -3.25 19.68 11.15
C ASN A 464 -4.75 19.49 11.49
N ASP A 465 -5.10 18.57 12.35
CA ASP A 465 -6.46 18.30 12.81
C ASP A 465 -7.47 17.87 11.71
N ASP A 466 -6.99 17.57 10.51
CA ASP A 466 -7.82 16.94 9.49
C ASP A 466 -8.14 15.48 9.91
N ILE A 467 -9.41 15.17 10.03
CA ILE A 467 -9.87 13.84 10.38
C ILE A 467 -9.89 12.96 9.13
N PHE A 468 -9.18 11.86 9.22
CA PHE A 468 -9.14 10.82 8.21
C PHE A 468 -9.76 9.53 8.74
N TYR A 469 -10.38 8.81 7.86
CA TYR A 469 -11.01 7.53 8.17
C TYR A 469 -10.32 6.40 7.41
N ALA A 470 -10.11 5.31 8.11
CA ALA A 470 -9.52 4.11 7.56
C ALA A 470 -10.27 2.88 8.04
N ALA A 471 -10.29 1.81 7.28
CA ALA A 471 -10.65 0.50 7.79
C ALA A 471 -9.61 0.06 8.84
N ARG A 472 -10.00 -0.82 9.75
CA ARG A 472 -9.09 -1.35 10.79
C ARG A 472 -7.78 -1.88 10.21
N HIS A 473 -7.84 -2.42 9.01
CA HIS A 473 -6.67 -2.91 8.29
C HIS A 473 -6.89 -2.88 6.77
N SER A 474 -5.83 -2.67 5.97
CA SER A 474 -5.94 -2.63 4.51
C SER A 474 -6.32 -3.97 3.88
N GLU A 475 -5.98 -5.10 4.51
CA GLU A 475 -6.46 -6.44 4.07
C GLU A 475 -7.98 -6.55 4.24
N ILE A 476 -8.53 -6.04 5.33
CA ILE A 476 -9.98 -5.98 5.54
C ILE A 476 -10.63 -5.15 4.43
N ALA A 477 -10.05 -3.98 4.11
CA ALA A 477 -10.53 -3.14 3.03
C ALA A 477 -10.47 -3.84 1.66
N GLU A 478 -9.41 -4.61 1.40
CA GLU A 478 -9.27 -5.39 0.17
C GLU A 478 -10.29 -6.52 0.07
N ILE A 479 -10.57 -7.21 1.18
CA ILE A 479 -11.60 -8.27 1.24
C ILE A 479 -12.97 -7.68 0.96
N VAL A 480 -13.33 -6.58 1.65
CA VAL A 480 -14.61 -5.89 1.43
C VAL A 480 -14.73 -5.44 -0.03
N PHE A 481 -13.70 -4.80 -0.57
CA PHE A 481 -13.67 -4.36 -1.97
C PHE A 481 -13.92 -5.52 -2.94
N LYS A 482 -13.22 -6.65 -2.79
CA LYS A 482 -13.34 -7.80 -3.67
C LYS A 482 -14.69 -8.49 -3.58
N ARG A 483 -15.25 -8.57 -2.38
CA ARG A 483 -16.49 -9.29 -2.11
C ARG A 483 -17.74 -8.45 -2.34
N ALA A 484 -17.69 -7.15 -2.05
CA ALA A 484 -18.81 -6.23 -2.27
C ALA A 484 -18.93 -5.77 -3.73
N LEU A 485 -17.78 -5.66 -4.43
CA LEU A 485 -17.71 -5.23 -5.83
C LEU A 485 -17.17 -6.40 -6.69
N GLU A 486 -17.91 -7.50 -6.75
CA GLU A 486 -17.50 -8.66 -7.56
C GLU A 486 -17.51 -8.37 -9.06
N LYS A 487 -18.47 -7.59 -9.53
CA LYS A 487 -18.63 -7.26 -10.95
C LYS A 487 -17.75 -6.09 -11.37
N PRO A 488 -17.11 -6.13 -12.54
CA PRO A 488 -16.34 -5.01 -13.06
C PRO A 488 -17.15 -3.71 -13.18
N GLU A 489 -18.43 -3.82 -13.53
CA GLU A 489 -19.32 -2.68 -13.69
C GLU A 489 -19.52 -1.93 -12.35
N ASP A 490 -19.70 -2.66 -11.23
CA ASP A 490 -19.85 -2.06 -9.90
C ASP A 490 -18.57 -1.34 -9.46
N LYS A 491 -17.40 -1.94 -9.76
CA LYS A 491 -16.09 -1.29 -9.53
C LYS A 491 -15.96 0.00 -10.35
N TYR A 492 -16.39 -0.04 -11.61
CA TYR A 492 -16.33 1.11 -12.50
C TYR A 492 -17.18 2.26 -11.96
N PHE A 493 -18.43 2.00 -11.56
CA PHE A 493 -19.30 3.04 -11.02
C PHE A 493 -18.76 3.66 -9.73
N GLU A 494 -18.20 2.84 -8.84
CA GLU A 494 -17.61 3.34 -7.60
C GLU A 494 -16.36 4.21 -7.89
N TYR A 495 -15.50 3.80 -8.84
CA TYR A 495 -14.35 4.58 -9.27
C TYR A 495 -14.74 5.93 -9.85
N ILE A 496 -15.73 5.97 -10.74
CA ILE A 496 -16.24 7.21 -11.35
C ILE A 496 -16.85 8.13 -10.27
N SER A 497 -17.62 7.58 -9.34
CA SER A 497 -18.22 8.33 -8.24
C SER A 497 -17.15 9.05 -7.42
N ILE A 498 -16.10 8.34 -7.02
CA ILE A 498 -15.01 8.91 -6.24
C ILE A 498 -14.23 9.93 -7.06
N LEU A 499 -13.80 9.60 -8.29
CA LEU A 499 -13.04 10.49 -9.16
C LEU A 499 -13.75 11.81 -9.42
N SER A 500 -15.08 11.79 -9.59
CA SER A 500 -15.90 12.99 -9.82
C SER A 500 -15.90 13.96 -8.64
N LYS A 501 -15.62 13.50 -7.44
CA LYS A 501 -15.72 14.29 -6.19
C LYS A 501 -14.36 14.59 -5.56
N LEU A 502 -13.25 14.10 -6.15
CA LEU A 502 -11.90 14.44 -5.70
C LEU A 502 -11.58 15.89 -6.03
N ASN A 503 -10.86 16.53 -5.12
CA ASN A 503 -10.28 17.86 -5.33
C ASN A 503 -8.76 17.78 -5.18
N ILE A 504 -8.04 17.79 -6.30
CA ILE A 504 -6.58 17.63 -6.35
C ILE A 504 -5.80 18.79 -5.73
N SER A 505 -6.47 19.87 -5.35
CA SER A 505 -5.85 20.94 -4.55
C SER A 505 -5.54 20.50 -3.11
N PHE A 506 -6.24 19.47 -2.61
CA PHE A 506 -5.92 18.83 -1.33
C PHE A 506 -4.91 17.71 -1.55
N SER A 507 -3.85 17.66 -0.74
CA SER A 507 -2.79 16.63 -0.87
C SER A 507 -3.34 15.21 -0.75
N SER A 508 -4.21 14.93 0.21
CA SER A 508 -4.83 13.61 0.42
C SER A 508 -5.72 13.17 -0.75
N ASP A 509 -6.50 14.11 -1.34
CA ASP A 509 -7.30 13.82 -2.52
C ASP A 509 -6.41 13.59 -3.74
N ARG A 510 -5.28 14.31 -3.83
CA ARG A 510 -4.26 14.13 -4.88
C ARG A 510 -3.60 12.76 -4.79
N ASP A 511 -3.31 12.27 -3.60
CA ASP A 511 -2.76 10.93 -3.40
C ASP A 511 -3.79 9.85 -3.79
N SER A 512 -5.04 10.02 -3.37
CA SER A 512 -6.16 9.16 -3.81
C SER A 512 -6.30 9.14 -5.34
N TYR A 513 -6.28 10.32 -5.97
CA TYR A 513 -6.32 10.48 -7.41
C TYR A 513 -5.18 9.73 -8.11
N ARG A 514 -3.94 9.96 -7.67
CA ARG A 514 -2.76 9.32 -8.27
C ARG A 514 -2.81 7.80 -8.23
N LEU A 515 -3.30 7.23 -7.13
CA LEU A 515 -3.39 5.79 -6.98
C LEU A 515 -4.57 5.17 -7.76
N LEU A 516 -5.71 5.86 -7.78
CA LEU A 516 -6.89 5.39 -8.53
C LEU A 516 -6.66 5.34 -10.03
N ILE A 517 -5.93 6.31 -10.61
CA ILE A 517 -5.69 6.38 -12.06
C ILE A 517 -4.40 5.68 -12.51
N LYS A 518 -3.69 5.00 -11.62
CA LYS A 518 -2.43 4.32 -11.95
C LYS A 518 -2.67 3.23 -12.99
N ALA A 519 -1.99 3.34 -14.14
CA ALA A 519 -2.22 2.50 -15.32
C ALA A 519 -2.19 0.99 -15.04
N ARG A 520 -1.16 0.53 -14.32
CA ARG A 520 -1.01 -0.89 -13.97
C ARG A 520 -2.16 -1.37 -13.09
N SER A 521 -2.56 -0.58 -12.10
CA SER A 521 -3.65 -0.93 -11.18
C SER A 521 -5.01 -1.00 -11.89
N LEU A 522 -5.26 -0.08 -12.83
CA LEU A 522 -6.49 -0.11 -13.63
C LEU A 522 -6.52 -1.33 -14.57
N GLN A 523 -5.39 -1.67 -15.20
CA GLN A 523 -5.29 -2.83 -16.07
C GLN A 523 -5.53 -4.14 -15.32
N ASP A 524 -5.05 -4.25 -14.08
CA ASP A 524 -5.24 -5.42 -13.23
C ASP A 524 -6.71 -5.55 -12.75
N LEU A 525 -7.39 -4.42 -12.55
CA LEU A 525 -8.76 -4.39 -12.02
C LEU A 525 -9.85 -4.52 -13.09
N PHE A 526 -9.60 -4.01 -14.29
CA PHE A 526 -10.57 -3.95 -15.38
C PHE A 526 -10.07 -4.74 -16.59
N PRO A 527 -10.56 -5.97 -16.80
CA PRO A 527 -10.15 -6.81 -17.91
C PRO A 527 -10.57 -6.23 -19.28
N ASP A 528 -11.66 -5.45 -19.30
CA ASP A 528 -12.09 -4.78 -20.52
C ASP A 528 -11.33 -3.47 -20.75
N LEU A 529 -10.73 -3.35 -21.92
CA LEU A 529 -10.00 -2.14 -22.34
C LEU A 529 -10.91 -0.92 -22.46
N ALA A 530 -12.20 -1.12 -22.73
CA ALA A 530 -13.18 -0.06 -22.85
C ALA A 530 -13.42 0.65 -21.50
N ASP A 531 -13.47 -0.12 -20.40
CA ASP A 531 -13.68 0.42 -19.06
C ASP A 531 -12.52 1.34 -18.63
N VAL A 532 -11.29 0.91 -18.86
CA VAL A 532 -10.10 1.71 -18.55
C VAL A 532 -10.06 2.98 -19.38
N ALA A 533 -10.39 2.89 -20.69
CA ALA A 533 -10.45 4.05 -21.55
C ALA A 533 -11.54 5.04 -21.10
N ALA A 534 -12.69 4.53 -20.64
CA ALA A 534 -13.79 5.35 -20.11
C ALA A 534 -13.40 6.04 -18.81
N ILE A 535 -12.70 5.34 -17.88
CA ILE A 535 -12.17 5.93 -16.65
C ILE A 535 -11.21 7.08 -16.97
N TYR A 536 -10.26 6.90 -17.89
CA TYR A 536 -9.34 7.97 -18.29
C TYR A 536 -10.03 9.13 -18.98
N LYS A 537 -11.01 8.85 -19.85
CA LYS A 537 -11.83 9.89 -20.48
C LYS A 537 -12.58 10.72 -19.44
N HIS A 538 -13.14 10.05 -18.43
CA HIS A 538 -13.82 10.72 -17.32
C HIS A 538 -12.83 11.55 -16.49
N ALA A 539 -11.71 10.96 -16.08
CA ALA A 539 -10.67 11.68 -15.33
C ALA A 539 -10.19 12.93 -16.11
N HIS A 540 -9.98 12.81 -17.41
CA HIS A 540 -9.60 13.94 -18.27
C HIS A 540 -10.68 15.04 -18.32
N SER A 541 -11.96 14.66 -18.33
CA SER A 541 -13.06 15.65 -18.29
C SER A 541 -13.13 16.42 -16.95
N VAL A 542 -12.68 15.80 -15.84
CA VAL A 542 -12.69 16.42 -14.51
C VAL A 542 -11.40 17.21 -14.23
N PHE A 543 -10.24 16.68 -14.60
CA PHE A 543 -8.92 17.22 -14.22
C PHE A 543 -8.18 17.89 -15.37
N GLY A 544 -8.72 17.84 -16.61
CA GLY A 544 -8.07 18.42 -17.79
C GLY A 544 -6.74 17.74 -18.15
N ASP A 545 -5.83 18.53 -18.72
CA ASP A 545 -4.49 18.08 -19.13
C ASP A 545 -3.50 18.06 -17.95
N ASP A 546 -3.91 17.43 -16.84
CA ASP A 546 -3.00 17.20 -15.70
C ASP A 546 -1.80 16.34 -16.14
N PRO A 547 -0.55 16.78 -15.90
CA PRO A 547 0.64 16.07 -16.39
C PRO A 547 0.74 14.62 -15.91
N TYR A 548 0.33 14.34 -14.67
CA TYR A 548 0.33 12.98 -14.14
C TYR A 548 -0.73 12.10 -14.82
N LEU A 549 -1.92 12.66 -15.10
CA LEU A 549 -2.96 11.94 -15.85
C LEU A 549 -2.47 11.56 -17.24
N LEU A 550 -1.89 12.51 -17.97
CA LEU A 550 -1.33 12.27 -19.30
C LEU A 550 -0.23 11.19 -19.26
N GLN A 551 0.63 11.22 -18.22
CA GLN A 551 1.65 10.18 -18.01
C GLN A 551 1.01 8.80 -17.77
N GLN A 552 -0.05 8.69 -16.97
CA GLN A 552 -0.71 7.41 -16.73
C GLN A 552 -1.46 6.90 -17.95
N MET A 553 -2.09 7.79 -18.73
CA MET A 553 -2.69 7.44 -20.02
C MET A 553 -1.64 6.92 -21.00
N ALA A 554 -0.48 7.54 -21.06
CA ALA A 554 0.65 7.09 -21.88
C ALA A 554 1.16 5.72 -21.42
N ASN A 555 1.34 5.52 -20.11
CA ASN A 555 1.73 4.24 -19.54
C ASN A 555 0.70 3.13 -19.88
N TYR A 556 -0.58 3.45 -19.86
CA TYR A 556 -1.63 2.52 -20.27
C TYR A 556 -1.53 2.16 -21.75
N GLU A 557 -1.34 3.15 -22.63
CA GLU A 557 -1.15 2.90 -24.08
C GLU A 557 0.11 2.04 -24.34
N ARG A 558 1.16 2.21 -23.57
CA ARG A 558 2.37 1.42 -23.64
C ARG A 558 2.19 -0.04 -23.18
N LEU A 559 1.42 -0.26 -22.11
CA LEU A 559 1.29 -1.58 -21.44
C LEU A 559 0.18 -2.44 -22.04
N ARG A 560 -0.88 -1.85 -22.58
CA ARG A 560 -2.03 -2.61 -23.10
C ARG A 560 -1.71 -3.39 -24.35
N THR A 561 -2.36 -4.52 -24.54
CA THR A 561 -2.29 -5.31 -25.78
C THR A 561 -2.74 -4.45 -26.96
N ASN A 562 -1.95 -4.39 -28.05
CA ASN A 562 -2.18 -3.53 -29.23
C ASN A 562 -2.21 -2.02 -28.93
N GLY A 563 -1.53 -1.57 -27.88
CA GLY A 563 -1.38 -0.14 -27.58
C GLY A 563 -0.40 0.55 -28.53
N SER A 564 -0.62 1.87 -28.74
CA SER A 564 0.20 2.71 -29.62
C SER A 564 1.29 3.41 -28.83
N ILE A 565 2.56 3.04 -29.09
CA ILE A 565 3.71 3.74 -28.50
C ILE A 565 3.80 5.20 -28.98
N ASP A 566 3.44 5.46 -30.22
CA ASP A 566 3.46 6.84 -30.75
C ASP A 566 2.46 7.72 -30.02
N LYS A 567 1.24 7.20 -29.78
CA LYS A 567 0.26 7.92 -28.95
C LYS A 567 0.74 8.12 -27.51
N ALA A 568 1.46 7.15 -26.94
CA ALA A 568 2.05 7.30 -25.62
C ALA A 568 3.11 8.41 -25.59
N ILE A 569 3.96 8.49 -26.63
CA ILE A 569 4.94 9.57 -26.77
C ILE A 569 4.25 10.92 -26.89
N ASP A 570 3.21 11.05 -27.73
CA ASP A 570 2.46 12.32 -27.91
C ASP A 570 1.86 12.81 -26.57
N LEU A 571 1.28 11.89 -25.77
CA LEU A 571 0.72 12.23 -24.47
C LEU A 571 1.83 12.69 -23.49
N LEU A 572 2.99 12.04 -23.50
CA LEU A 572 4.11 12.41 -22.64
C LEU A 572 4.79 13.71 -23.07
N VAL A 573 4.83 14.03 -24.37
CA VAL A 573 5.30 15.33 -24.86
C VAL A 573 4.40 16.43 -24.32
N LYS A 574 3.07 16.29 -24.44
CA LYS A 574 2.13 17.25 -23.83
C LYS A 574 2.30 17.38 -22.33
N ALA A 575 2.51 16.25 -21.62
CA ALA A 575 2.78 16.26 -20.19
C ALA A 575 4.09 17.02 -19.86
N SER A 576 5.14 16.80 -20.66
CA SER A 576 6.45 17.47 -20.51
C SER A 576 6.37 18.97 -20.79
N ASP A 577 5.53 19.40 -21.74
CA ASP A 577 5.31 20.83 -22.03
C ASP A 577 4.66 21.54 -20.81
N SER A 578 3.74 20.86 -20.14
CA SER A 578 3.09 21.37 -18.93
C SER A 578 3.94 21.27 -17.66
N ALA A 579 4.83 20.27 -17.59
CA ALA A 579 5.73 20.03 -16.45
C ALA A 579 7.16 19.71 -16.91
N PRO A 580 7.90 20.72 -17.48
CA PRO A 580 9.21 20.49 -18.08
C PRO A 580 10.32 20.11 -17.09
N ASN A 581 10.04 20.25 -15.80
CA ASN A 581 10.96 19.94 -14.71
C ASN A 581 10.61 18.63 -13.98
N ASP A 582 9.73 17.81 -14.53
CA ASP A 582 9.39 16.51 -13.93
C ASP A 582 10.27 15.40 -14.54
N SER A 583 11.23 14.91 -13.74
CA SER A 583 12.14 13.83 -14.14
C SER A 583 11.42 12.53 -14.46
N SER A 584 10.29 12.25 -13.81
CA SER A 584 9.49 11.03 -13.98
C SER A 584 8.82 11.00 -15.36
N ILE A 585 8.35 12.17 -15.86
CA ILE A 585 7.78 12.28 -17.21
C ILE A 585 8.87 12.10 -18.26
N LEU A 586 10.05 12.75 -18.07
CA LEU A 586 11.19 12.59 -18.97
C LEU A 586 11.68 11.14 -19.02
N HIS A 587 11.71 10.46 -17.86
CA HIS A 587 12.04 9.04 -17.81
C HIS A 587 10.99 8.18 -18.54
N SER A 588 9.70 8.48 -18.37
CA SER A 588 8.62 7.79 -19.11
C SER A 588 8.75 7.97 -20.63
N LEU A 589 9.17 9.15 -21.10
CA LEU A 589 9.50 9.38 -22.52
C LEU A 589 10.67 8.48 -22.97
N ALA A 590 11.74 8.44 -22.21
CA ALA A 590 12.90 7.59 -22.51
C ALA A 590 12.50 6.11 -22.59
N VAL A 591 11.63 5.64 -21.68
CA VAL A 591 11.11 4.28 -21.69
C VAL A 591 10.22 3.99 -22.91
N CYS A 592 9.37 4.94 -23.32
CA CYS A 592 8.57 4.76 -24.56
C CYS A 592 9.46 4.69 -25.81
N TRP A 593 10.49 5.53 -25.89
CA TRP A 593 11.46 5.47 -26.98
C TRP A 593 12.30 4.18 -26.95
N ARG A 594 12.66 3.66 -25.77
CA ARG A 594 13.27 2.35 -25.60
C ARG A 594 12.36 1.22 -26.17
N ASP A 595 11.07 1.24 -25.79
CA ASP A 595 10.12 0.23 -26.28
C ASP A 595 9.90 0.37 -27.80
N LYS A 596 10.00 1.59 -28.34
CA LYS A 596 9.99 1.84 -29.79
C LYS A 596 11.24 1.26 -30.46
N ALA A 597 12.41 1.41 -29.82
CA ALA A 597 13.67 0.81 -30.28
C ALA A 597 13.58 -0.72 -30.32
N GLU A 598 13.01 -1.35 -29.30
CA GLU A 598 12.83 -2.82 -29.25
C GLU A 598 11.90 -3.34 -30.34
N ARG A 599 10.94 -2.54 -30.82
CA ARG A 599 10.01 -2.88 -31.91
C ARG A 599 10.48 -2.44 -33.28
N ALA A 600 11.64 -1.80 -33.38
CA ALA A 600 12.15 -1.30 -34.65
C ALA A 600 12.45 -2.45 -35.62
N LYS A 601 12.03 -2.27 -36.89
CA LYS A 601 12.21 -3.29 -37.95
C LYS A 601 13.52 -3.13 -38.70
N ASP A 602 14.12 -1.97 -38.64
CA ASP A 602 15.37 -1.64 -39.32
C ASP A 602 16.32 -0.82 -38.44
N LEU A 603 17.60 -0.81 -38.80
CA LEU A 603 18.68 -0.17 -38.03
C LEU A 603 18.53 1.38 -37.96
N SER A 604 17.86 2.01 -38.94
CA SER A 604 17.70 3.46 -38.96
C SER A 604 16.70 3.89 -37.90
N HIS A 605 15.55 3.24 -37.85
CA HIS A 605 14.54 3.47 -36.81
C HIS A 605 15.05 3.09 -35.41
N LEU A 606 15.80 2.00 -35.30
CA LEU A 606 16.46 1.60 -34.04
C LEU A 606 17.41 2.70 -33.55
N SER A 607 18.31 3.16 -34.40
CA SER A 607 19.30 4.18 -34.06
C SER A 607 18.66 5.50 -33.65
N LEU A 608 17.61 5.93 -34.38
CA LEU A 608 16.85 7.12 -34.03
C LEU A 608 16.21 6.98 -32.63
N ALA A 609 15.53 5.86 -32.39
CA ALA A 609 14.82 5.64 -31.13
C ALA A 609 15.77 5.55 -29.95
N ILE A 610 16.92 4.88 -30.09
CA ILE A 610 17.99 4.85 -29.07
C ILE A 610 18.53 6.26 -28.82
N GLY A 611 18.73 7.07 -29.86
CA GLY A 611 19.22 8.44 -29.77
C GLY A 611 18.28 9.32 -28.95
N GLU A 612 16.98 9.29 -29.27
CA GLU A 612 15.96 10.04 -28.53
C GLU A 612 15.89 9.61 -27.05
N ALA A 613 15.83 8.30 -26.80
CA ALA A 613 15.80 7.78 -25.43
C ALA A 613 17.01 8.27 -24.62
N ARG A 614 18.23 8.17 -25.18
CA ARG A 614 19.46 8.64 -24.53
C ARG A 614 19.45 10.15 -24.29
N GLY A 615 18.89 10.93 -25.23
CA GLY A 615 18.77 12.37 -25.07
C GLY A 615 17.95 12.77 -23.84
N TYR A 616 16.82 12.09 -23.58
CA TYR A 616 16.02 12.34 -22.39
C TYR A 616 16.75 11.87 -21.11
N LEU A 617 17.39 10.72 -21.11
CA LEU A 617 18.15 10.21 -19.96
C LEU A 617 19.33 11.11 -19.61
N GLN A 618 20.05 11.65 -20.61
CA GLN A 618 21.14 12.59 -20.38
C GLN A 618 20.65 13.91 -19.78
N LYS A 619 19.47 14.42 -20.21
CA LYS A 619 18.85 15.60 -19.59
C LYS A 619 18.56 15.35 -18.11
N ILE A 620 18.07 14.13 -17.76
CA ILE A 620 17.81 13.76 -16.35
C ILE A 620 19.13 13.76 -15.57
N ILE A 621 20.14 13.06 -16.05
CA ILE A 621 21.44 12.95 -15.38
C ILE A 621 22.08 14.33 -15.16
N HIS A 622 22.03 15.21 -16.17
CA HIS A 622 22.62 16.54 -16.07
C HIS A 622 21.93 17.41 -15.02
N LYS A 623 20.61 17.29 -14.88
CA LYS A 623 19.84 18.19 -14.01
C LYS A 623 19.65 17.66 -12.59
N TRP A 624 19.42 16.36 -12.40
CA TRP A 624 19.08 15.75 -11.11
C TRP A 624 20.10 14.70 -10.63
N GLY A 625 21.10 14.39 -11.45
CA GLY A 625 22.04 13.32 -11.16
C GLY A 625 21.60 11.97 -11.72
N ASP A 626 22.47 10.97 -11.55
CA ASP A 626 22.21 9.61 -11.99
C ASP A 626 21.50 8.79 -10.90
N SER A 627 20.68 7.84 -11.33
CA SER A 627 19.97 6.90 -10.48
C SER A 627 20.00 5.50 -11.07
N SER A 628 19.76 4.49 -10.24
CA SER A 628 19.71 3.09 -10.70
C SER A 628 18.69 2.86 -11.83
N TYR A 629 17.58 3.59 -11.84
CA TYR A 629 16.56 3.48 -12.90
C TYR A 629 17.02 4.07 -14.22
N VAL A 630 17.68 5.22 -14.18
CA VAL A 630 18.22 5.88 -15.39
C VAL A 630 19.33 5.05 -15.98
N SER A 631 20.26 4.60 -15.14
CA SER A 631 21.34 3.71 -15.53
C SER A 631 20.86 2.38 -16.09
N SER A 632 19.83 1.76 -15.47
CA SER A 632 19.22 0.53 -15.97
C SER A 632 18.65 0.72 -17.37
N THR A 633 17.95 1.82 -17.62
CA THR A 633 17.37 2.11 -18.94
C THR A 633 18.46 2.32 -19.99
N LEU A 634 19.61 2.95 -19.63
CA LEU A 634 20.77 3.10 -20.54
C LEU A 634 21.37 1.73 -20.92
N ILE A 635 21.52 0.82 -19.95
CA ILE A 635 22.00 -0.54 -20.17
C ILE A 635 21.02 -1.32 -21.05
N GLU A 636 19.70 -1.20 -20.79
CA GLU A 636 18.67 -1.81 -21.63
C GLU A 636 18.80 -1.39 -23.10
N LEU A 637 19.00 -0.09 -23.36
CA LEU A 637 19.23 0.40 -24.73
C LEU A 637 20.48 -0.21 -25.38
N SER A 638 21.53 -0.43 -24.59
CA SER A 638 22.76 -1.08 -25.08
C SER A 638 22.55 -2.58 -25.35
N ILE A 639 21.75 -3.28 -24.54
CA ILE A 639 21.35 -4.66 -24.76
C ILE A 639 20.46 -4.80 -25.99
N ILE A 640 19.49 -3.90 -26.20
CA ILE A 640 18.62 -3.87 -27.38
C ILE A 640 19.46 -3.70 -28.65
N ASN A 641 20.42 -2.77 -28.64
CA ASN A 641 21.35 -2.61 -29.75
C ASN A 641 22.18 -3.88 -30.02
N LEU A 642 22.72 -4.52 -29.00
CA LEU A 642 23.45 -5.78 -29.13
C LEU A 642 22.57 -6.89 -29.71
N LYS A 643 21.34 -7.05 -29.20
CA LYS A 643 20.39 -8.04 -29.70
C LYS A 643 20.08 -7.84 -31.18
N SER A 644 19.91 -6.59 -31.62
CA SER A 644 19.74 -6.30 -33.05
C SER A 644 20.95 -6.68 -33.90
N LEU A 645 22.15 -6.40 -33.42
CA LEU A 645 23.40 -6.77 -34.11
C LEU A 645 23.58 -8.30 -34.19
N LEU A 646 23.19 -9.05 -33.16
CA LEU A 646 23.25 -10.52 -33.15
C LEU A 646 22.21 -11.18 -34.06
N ASN A 647 21.08 -10.52 -34.26
CA ASN A 647 19.99 -10.99 -35.14
C ASN A 647 20.20 -10.63 -36.63
N ASP A 648 21.17 -9.78 -36.96
CA ASP A 648 21.52 -9.39 -38.31
C ASP A 648 22.79 -10.16 -38.78
N ASP A 649 22.59 -11.19 -39.61
CA ASP A 649 23.66 -12.03 -40.14
C ASP A 649 24.72 -11.21 -40.93
N SER A 650 24.41 -9.99 -41.34
CA SER A 650 25.31 -9.09 -42.07
C SER A 650 26.20 -8.23 -41.16
N SER A 651 25.92 -8.23 -39.86
CA SER A 651 26.63 -7.39 -38.88
C SER A 651 28.11 -7.82 -38.73
N PRO A 652 29.05 -6.89 -38.80
CA PRO A 652 30.48 -7.20 -38.62
C PRO A 652 30.75 -7.73 -37.21
N ILE A 653 31.47 -8.83 -37.10
CA ILE A 653 31.88 -9.47 -35.82
C ILE A 653 32.57 -8.44 -34.89
N LYS A 654 33.34 -7.52 -35.47
CA LYS A 654 34.01 -6.46 -34.71
C LYS A 654 33.02 -5.57 -33.94
N LEU A 655 31.92 -5.15 -34.60
CA LEU A 655 30.86 -4.32 -33.99
C LEU A 655 30.11 -5.09 -32.88
N ILE A 656 29.85 -6.38 -33.09
CA ILE A 656 29.26 -7.26 -32.09
C ILE A 656 30.14 -7.31 -30.84
N ASN A 657 31.47 -7.59 -31.04
CA ASN A 657 32.41 -7.66 -29.92
C ASN A 657 32.60 -6.32 -29.19
N GLU A 658 32.58 -5.20 -29.91
CA GLU A 658 32.61 -3.86 -29.32
C GLU A 658 31.33 -3.60 -28.48
N SER A 659 30.16 -3.99 -28.99
CA SER A 659 28.89 -3.87 -28.28
C SER A 659 28.86 -4.76 -27.02
N ILE A 660 29.34 -5.99 -27.08
CA ILE A 660 29.47 -6.89 -25.92
C ILE A 660 30.34 -6.23 -24.82
N ARG A 661 31.54 -5.76 -25.20
CA ARG A 661 32.43 -5.10 -24.24
C ARG A 661 31.81 -3.86 -23.62
N LYS A 662 31.08 -3.08 -24.40
CA LYS A 662 30.39 -1.91 -23.91
C LYS A 662 29.33 -2.26 -22.86
N VAL A 663 28.46 -3.25 -23.11
CA VAL A 663 27.46 -3.70 -22.14
C VAL A 663 28.12 -4.24 -20.88
N GLN A 664 29.20 -5.03 -21.01
CA GLN A 664 29.98 -5.56 -19.87
C GLN A 664 30.55 -4.43 -19.01
N GLN A 665 31.09 -3.38 -19.63
CA GLN A 665 31.64 -2.23 -18.94
C GLN A 665 30.52 -1.46 -18.22
N GLU A 666 29.42 -1.15 -18.92
CA GLU A 666 28.27 -0.44 -18.34
C GLU A 666 27.69 -1.22 -17.15
N LEU A 667 27.56 -2.54 -17.24
CA LEU A 667 27.12 -3.38 -16.12
C LEU A 667 28.09 -3.35 -14.93
N THR A 668 29.39 -3.43 -15.21
CA THR A 668 30.42 -3.44 -14.16
C THR A 668 30.46 -2.12 -13.41
N ASP A 669 30.46 -0.99 -14.14
CA ASP A 669 30.48 0.34 -13.57
C ASP A 669 29.24 0.63 -12.73
N ASN A 670 28.06 0.19 -13.23
CA ASN A 670 26.80 0.43 -12.53
C ASN A 670 26.59 -0.50 -11.33
N LYS A 671 27.12 -1.73 -11.34
CA LYS A 671 27.14 -2.59 -10.13
C LYS A 671 27.99 -2.00 -9.01
N GLN A 672 29.08 -1.32 -9.34
CA GLN A 672 29.90 -0.61 -8.35
C GLN A 672 29.18 0.62 -7.80
N LYS A 673 28.45 1.33 -8.68
CA LYS A 673 27.74 2.56 -8.34
C LYS A 673 26.44 2.29 -7.55
N PHE A 674 25.73 1.22 -7.89
CA PHE A 674 24.45 0.82 -7.30
C PHE A 674 24.44 -0.66 -6.90
N PRO A 675 25.18 -1.06 -5.87
CA PRO A 675 25.41 -2.47 -5.51
C PRO A 675 24.14 -3.20 -5.04
N SER A 676 23.13 -2.48 -4.56
CA SER A 676 21.85 -3.05 -4.09
C SER A 676 20.73 -2.97 -5.14
N SER A 677 21.03 -2.62 -6.38
CA SER A 677 20.01 -2.51 -7.44
C SER A 677 19.69 -3.87 -8.07
N GLY A 678 18.58 -4.48 -7.67
CA GLY A 678 18.08 -5.71 -8.29
C GLY A 678 17.84 -5.59 -9.80
N HIS A 679 17.50 -4.38 -10.30
CA HIS A 679 17.32 -4.14 -11.74
C HIS A 679 18.60 -4.35 -12.54
N ILE A 680 19.75 -3.90 -12.03
CA ILE A 680 21.03 -4.05 -12.73
C ILE A 680 21.42 -5.53 -12.80
N TYR A 681 21.23 -6.30 -11.73
CA TYR A 681 21.48 -7.75 -11.75
C TYR A 681 20.53 -8.50 -12.69
N LYS A 682 19.27 -8.06 -12.81
CA LYS A 682 18.34 -8.59 -13.81
C LYS A 682 18.86 -8.37 -15.23
N LEU A 683 19.40 -7.19 -15.53
CA LEU A 683 19.99 -6.88 -16.83
C LEU A 683 21.28 -7.68 -17.10
N GLU A 684 22.09 -7.92 -16.07
CA GLU A 684 23.23 -8.81 -16.16
C GLU A 684 22.82 -10.23 -16.53
N ALA A 685 21.74 -10.73 -15.93
CA ALA A 685 21.20 -12.03 -16.27
C ALA A 685 20.71 -12.10 -17.72
N GLN A 686 19.96 -11.10 -18.18
CA GLN A 686 19.49 -11.02 -19.57
C GLN A 686 20.64 -10.93 -20.57
N PHE A 687 21.67 -10.15 -20.26
CA PHE A 687 22.87 -10.06 -21.07
C PHE A 687 23.62 -11.40 -21.11
N SER A 688 23.79 -12.09 -19.97
CA SER A 688 24.46 -13.36 -19.86
C SER A 688 23.73 -14.47 -20.65
N GLU A 689 22.38 -14.49 -20.59
CA GLU A 689 21.56 -15.37 -21.42
C GLU A 689 21.78 -15.09 -22.92
N LEU A 690 21.84 -13.81 -23.32
CA LEU A 690 22.01 -13.40 -24.70
C LEU A 690 23.36 -13.89 -25.29
N ILE A 691 24.41 -13.97 -24.49
CA ILE A 691 25.73 -14.48 -24.87
C ILE A 691 25.95 -15.97 -24.53
N ASN A 692 24.88 -16.68 -24.12
CA ASN A 692 24.88 -18.09 -23.71
C ASN A 692 25.75 -18.42 -22.48
N ASP A 693 25.96 -17.48 -21.58
CA ASP A 693 26.63 -17.70 -20.28
C ASP A 693 25.59 -18.02 -19.19
N ASN A 694 25.08 -19.25 -19.23
CA ASN A 694 24.03 -19.72 -18.32
C ASN A 694 24.43 -19.70 -16.84
N ALA A 695 25.72 -19.87 -16.55
CA ALA A 695 26.22 -19.89 -15.17
C ALA A 695 26.18 -18.50 -14.53
N ASN A 696 26.56 -17.48 -15.26
CA ASN A 696 26.46 -16.08 -14.80
C ASN A 696 25.01 -15.62 -14.80
N ALA A 697 24.18 -16.04 -15.77
CA ALA A 697 22.76 -15.73 -15.80
C ALA A 697 22.07 -16.22 -14.52
N LEU A 698 22.28 -17.45 -14.10
CA LEU A 698 21.69 -17.98 -12.87
C LEU A 698 22.16 -17.22 -11.63
N ARG A 699 23.47 -16.95 -11.50
CA ARG A 699 24.03 -16.21 -10.35
C ARG A 699 23.45 -14.79 -10.28
N ALA A 700 23.34 -14.12 -11.41
CA ALA A 700 22.79 -12.78 -11.50
C ALA A 700 21.29 -12.75 -11.17
N LEU A 701 20.52 -13.76 -11.62
CA LEU A 701 19.10 -13.90 -11.25
C LEU A 701 18.91 -14.16 -9.75
N GLN A 702 19.73 -15.04 -9.17
CA GLN A 702 19.71 -15.30 -7.73
C GLN A 702 19.95 -14.01 -6.95
N ARG A 703 20.99 -13.26 -7.32
CA ARG A 703 21.31 -11.98 -6.69
C ARG A 703 20.21 -10.92 -6.90
N SER A 704 19.66 -10.84 -8.10
CA SER A 704 18.53 -9.95 -8.39
C SER A 704 17.32 -10.27 -7.52
N PHE A 705 17.04 -11.55 -7.29
CA PHE A 705 15.96 -12.00 -6.43
C PHE A 705 16.25 -11.74 -4.94
N GLU A 706 17.49 -11.92 -4.48
CA GLU A 706 17.91 -11.59 -3.12
C GLU A 706 17.72 -10.11 -2.79
N GLU A 707 18.05 -9.23 -3.73
CA GLU A 707 17.87 -7.77 -3.59
C GLU A 707 16.41 -7.33 -3.81
N ASN A 708 15.66 -8.06 -4.63
CA ASN A 708 14.26 -7.77 -4.94
C ASN A 708 13.39 -9.04 -5.00
N ASP A 709 13.16 -9.66 -3.84
CA ASP A 709 12.38 -10.89 -3.66
C ASP A 709 10.87 -10.75 -3.97
N ARG A 710 10.44 -9.60 -4.49
CA ARG A 710 9.04 -9.25 -4.76
C ARG A 710 8.66 -9.26 -6.21
N GLU A 711 9.62 -9.31 -7.11
CA GLU A 711 9.32 -9.37 -8.53
C GLU A 711 8.85 -10.78 -8.90
N PRO A 712 7.52 -10.99 -9.16
CA PRO A 712 6.99 -12.32 -9.47
C PRO A 712 7.74 -12.99 -10.63
N TYR A 713 8.11 -12.19 -11.61
CA TYR A 713 8.86 -12.66 -12.78
C TYR A 713 10.19 -13.31 -12.40
N LEU A 714 10.94 -12.73 -11.45
CA LEU A 714 12.24 -13.28 -11.04
C LEU A 714 12.08 -14.63 -10.34
N ALA A 715 11.10 -14.72 -9.44
CA ALA A 715 10.78 -15.95 -8.73
C ALA A 715 10.35 -17.06 -9.69
N ILE A 716 9.45 -16.75 -10.62
CA ILE A 716 8.97 -17.71 -11.62
C ILE A 716 10.14 -18.18 -12.50
N ARG A 717 10.95 -17.26 -13.00
CA ARG A 717 12.09 -17.59 -13.86
C ARG A 717 13.14 -18.45 -13.15
N LEU A 718 13.45 -18.13 -11.89
CA LEU A 718 14.33 -18.96 -11.06
C LEU A 718 13.76 -20.35 -10.82
N ALA A 719 12.47 -20.43 -10.49
CA ALA A 719 11.80 -21.71 -10.27
C ALA A 719 11.81 -22.57 -11.54
N GLU A 720 11.57 -22.00 -12.73
CA GLU A 720 11.67 -22.70 -14.02
C GLU A 720 13.09 -23.27 -14.25
N ILE A 721 14.13 -22.47 -13.99
CA ILE A 721 15.51 -22.92 -14.12
C ILE A 721 15.80 -24.04 -13.13
N TYR A 722 15.39 -23.92 -11.87
CA TYR A 722 15.57 -24.98 -10.88
C TYR A 722 14.83 -26.26 -11.24
N LEU A 723 13.63 -26.17 -11.82
CA LEU A 723 12.88 -27.34 -12.32
C LEU A 723 13.61 -28.04 -13.46
N VAL A 724 14.18 -27.29 -14.42
CA VAL A 724 15.02 -27.85 -15.50
C VAL A 724 16.24 -28.55 -14.91
N MET A 725 16.81 -28.00 -13.81
CA MET A 725 17.92 -28.60 -13.08
C MET A 725 17.51 -29.74 -12.15
N SER A 726 16.25 -30.13 -12.11
CA SER A 726 15.66 -31.11 -11.18
C SER A 726 15.82 -30.77 -9.68
N LYS A 727 15.92 -29.48 -9.36
CA LYS A 727 16.01 -28.94 -8.00
C LYS A 727 14.64 -28.47 -7.50
N LEU A 728 13.76 -29.44 -7.20
CA LEU A 728 12.37 -29.17 -6.85
C LEU A 728 12.25 -28.33 -5.58
N ASP A 729 13.03 -28.62 -4.55
CA ASP A 729 12.96 -27.93 -3.25
C ASP A 729 13.39 -26.45 -3.38
N ASP A 730 14.42 -26.18 -4.19
CA ASP A 730 14.85 -24.80 -4.47
C ASP A 730 13.78 -24.04 -5.25
N ALA A 731 13.16 -24.67 -6.25
CA ALA A 731 12.06 -24.08 -7.01
C ALA A 731 10.85 -23.75 -6.12
N LYS A 732 10.49 -24.67 -5.23
CA LYS A 732 9.39 -24.50 -4.28
C LYS A 732 9.68 -23.35 -3.32
N LYS A 733 10.87 -23.33 -2.72
CA LYS A 733 11.31 -22.30 -1.77
C LYS A 733 11.27 -20.89 -2.36
N VAL A 734 11.74 -20.71 -3.60
CA VAL A 734 11.74 -19.40 -4.27
C VAL A 734 10.33 -18.90 -4.52
N LEU A 735 9.42 -19.78 -4.99
CA LEU A 735 8.01 -19.39 -5.19
C LEU A 735 7.30 -19.11 -3.86
N GLU A 736 7.57 -19.88 -2.81
CA GLU A 736 7.05 -19.63 -1.46
C GLU A 736 7.50 -18.26 -0.93
N MET A 737 8.79 -17.95 -1.03
CA MET A 737 9.32 -16.65 -0.62
C MET A 737 8.66 -15.49 -1.38
N ALA A 738 8.43 -15.64 -2.68
CA ALA A 738 7.76 -14.62 -3.47
C ALA A 738 6.26 -14.50 -3.12
N LEU A 739 5.57 -15.63 -2.88
CA LEU A 739 4.18 -15.67 -2.42
C LEU A 739 4.02 -15.07 -1.02
N GLU A 740 5.01 -15.23 -0.13
CA GLU A 740 5.05 -14.54 1.16
C GLU A 740 4.95 -13.01 0.99
N ARG A 741 5.53 -12.47 -0.09
CA ARG A 741 5.56 -11.04 -0.38
C ARG A 741 4.34 -10.56 -1.19
N ARG A 742 3.84 -11.43 -2.07
CA ARG A 742 2.75 -11.11 -3.00
C ARG A 742 1.72 -12.24 -3.06
N ARG A 743 1.05 -12.49 -1.94
CA ARG A 743 0.11 -13.61 -1.77
C ARG A 743 -1.05 -13.60 -2.78
N SER A 744 -1.49 -12.44 -3.22
CA SER A 744 -2.59 -12.29 -4.19
C SER A 744 -2.13 -12.19 -5.64
N ASP A 745 -0.81 -12.36 -5.92
CA ASP A 745 -0.32 -12.32 -7.29
C ASP A 745 -0.80 -13.56 -8.07
N HIS A 746 -1.53 -13.33 -9.16
CA HIS A 746 -2.16 -14.40 -9.94
C HIS A 746 -1.13 -15.32 -10.57
N SER A 747 -0.03 -14.76 -11.08
CA SER A 747 1.01 -15.54 -11.77
C SER A 747 1.77 -16.44 -10.81
N LEU A 748 2.15 -15.92 -9.64
CA LEU A 748 2.82 -16.72 -8.60
C LEU A 748 1.93 -17.86 -8.10
N ASN A 749 0.65 -17.56 -7.80
CA ASN A 749 -0.28 -18.58 -7.35
C ASN A 749 -0.48 -19.68 -8.42
N PHE A 750 -0.54 -19.29 -9.69
CA PHE A 750 -0.65 -20.26 -10.80
C PHE A 750 0.57 -21.16 -10.88
N HIS A 751 1.79 -20.59 -10.93
CA HIS A 751 3.02 -21.39 -11.08
C HIS A 751 3.29 -22.28 -9.86
N TYR A 752 2.93 -21.80 -8.66
CA TYR A 752 3.05 -22.62 -7.45
C TYR A 752 2.04 -23.77 -7.44
N ALA A 753 0.78 -23.51 -7.82
CA ALA A 753 -0.22 -24.56 -7.97
C ALA A 753 0.17 -25.61 -9.02
N GLU A 754 0.73 -25.20 -10.17
CA GLU A 754 1.25 -26.11 -11.20
C GLU A 754 2.42 -26.96 -10.68
N LEU A 755 3.35 -26.34 -9.93
CA LEU A 755 4.45 -27.07 -9.30
C LEU A 755 3.93 -28.15 -8.34
N LEU A 756 2.99 -27.79 -7.47
CA LEU A 756 2.38 -28.74 -6.53
C LEU A 756 1.66 -29.88 -7.27
N ARG A 757 0.85 -29.53 -8.28
CA ARG A 757 0.05 -30.49 -9.05
C ARG A 757 0.92 -31.49 -9.81
N ILE A 758 2.03 -31.05 -10.40
CA ILE A 758 2.87 -31.87 -11.26
C ILE A 758 3.87 -32.70 -10.45
N TYR A 759 4.50 -32.13 -9.43
CA TYR A 759 5.65 -32.71 -8.76
C TYR A 759 5.39 -33.17 -7.32
N SER A 760 4.26 -32.77 -6.72
CA SER A 760 3.87 -33.14 -5.35
C SER A 760 2.59 -33.99 -5.35
N LYS A 761 2.18 -34.44 -4.17
CA LYS A 761 0.86 -35.04 -3.94
C LYS A 761 0.08 -34.17 -2.96
N PRO A 762 -0.33 -32.96 -3.36
CA PRO A 762 -0.98 -32.04 -2.48
C PRO A 762 -2.39 -32.48 -2.14
N GLU A 763 -2.95 -32.01 -1.03
CA GLU A 763 -4.37 -32.13 -0.76
C GLU A 763 -5.19 -31.30 -1.76
N GLN A 764 -6.38 -31.78 -2.10
CA GLN A 764 -7.27 -31.11 -3.04
C GLN A 764 -7.63 -29.67 -2.58
N SER A 765 -7.79 -29.47 -1.28
CA SER A 765 -8.03 -28.17 -0.65
C SER A 765 -6.92 -27.15 -0.92
N GLU A 766 -5.67 -27.61 -0.92
CA GLU A 766 -4.50 -26.77 -1.19
C GLU A 766 -4.46 -26.31 -2.66
N LEU A 767 -4.74 -27.20 -3.60
CA LEU A 767 -4.84 -26.84 -5.02
C LEU A 767 -5.99 -25.85 -5.29
N ILE A 768 -7.16 -26.08 -4.67
CA ILE A 768 -8.30 -25.14 -4.76
C ILE A 768 -7.90 -23.76 -4.25
N TYR A 769 -7.16 -23.69 -3.14
CA TYR A 769 -6.71 -22.44 -2.55
C TYR A 769 -5.83 -21.61 -3.50
N PHE A 770 -4.81 -22.22 -4.11
CA PHE A 770 -3.89 -21.51 -4.99
C PHE A 770 -4.50 -21.21 -6.36
N TYR A 771 -5.19 -22.16 -6.98
CA TYR A 771 -5.84 -21.89 -8.28
C TYR A 771 -6.92 -20.82 -8.17
N ARG A 772 -7.69 -20.75 -7.07
CA ARG A 772 -8.66 -19.68 -6.86
C ARG A 772 -8.02 -18.29 -6.87
N ARG A 773 -6.79 -18.18 -6.39
CA ARG A 773 -6.01 -16.92 -6.36
C ARG A 773 -5.24 -16.64 -7.66
N ALA A 774 -5.25 -17.56 -8.58
CA ALA A 774 -4.52 -17.45 -9.84
C ALA A 774 -5.31 -16.73 -10.95
N PHE A 775 -6.56 -16.34 -10.70
CA PHE A 775 -7.39 -15.64 -11.68
C PHE A 775 -8.42 -14.73 -11.01
N THR A 776 -8.92 -13.75 -11.78
CA THR A 776 -10.14 -12.99 -11.45
C THR A 776 -11.33 -13.56 -12.22
N PRO A 777 -12.55 -13.52 -11.63
CA PRO A 777 -13.74 -13.97 -12.35
C PRO A 777 -13.86 -13.31 -13.74
N LYS A 778 -14.08 -14.12 -14.76
CA LYS A 778 -14.22 -13.72 -16.17
C LYS A 778 -12.95 -13.18 -16.85
N ASP A 779 -11.77 -13.31 -16.28
CA ASP A 779 -10.52 -13.02 -16.98
C ASP A 779 -10.21 -14.06 -18.07
N ARG A 780 -9.07 -13.93 -18.74
CA ARG A 780 -8.63 -14.85 -19.80
C ARG A 780 -7.66 -15.92 -19.32
N ASN A 781 -7.42 -16.05 -18.02
CA ASN A 781 -6.59 -17.13 -17.49
C ASN A 781 -7.38 -18.44 -17.41
N TYR A 782 -7.79 -18.95 -18.57
CA TYR A 782 -8.61 -20.16 -18.69
C TYR A 782 -7.96 -21.41 -18.10
N HIS A 783 -6.63 -21.47 -18.05
CA HIS A 783 -5.94 -22.60 -17.43
C HIS A 783 -6.11 -22.65 -15.93
N ALA A 784 -5.93 -21.52 -15.25
CA ALA A 784 -6.16 -21.45 -13.81
C ALA A 784 -7.64 -21.71 -13.45
N GLN A 785 -8.55 -21.12 -14.22
CA GLN A 785 -9.99 -21.34 -14.09
C GLN A 785 -10.39 -22.81 -14.28
N PHE A 786 -9.82 -23.48 -15.27
CA PHE A 786 -10.05 -24.89 -15.53
C PHE A 786 -9.62 -25.75 -14.35
N TRP A 787 -8.39 -25.60 -13.85
CA TRP A 787 -7.90 -26.42 -12.74
C TRP A 787 -8.66 -26.12 -11.43
N PHE A 788 -9.00 -24.87 -11.18
CA PHE A 788 -9.88 -24.55 -10.06
C PHE A 788 -11.22 -25.27 -10.17
N ALA A 789 -11.90 -25.16 -11.32
CA ALA A 789 -13.20 -25.81 -11.54
C ALA A 789 -13.08 -27.33 -11.46
N ARG A 790 -12.02 -27.92 -12.01
CA ARG A 790 -11.76 -29.36 -11.96
C ARG A 790 -11.62 -29.87 -10.52
N PHE A 791 -10.83 -29.23 -9.69
CA PHE A 791 -10.63 -29.66 -8.32
C PHE A 791 -11.82 -29.30 -7.42
N SER A 792 -12.56 -28.26 -7.73
CA SER A 792 -13.76 -27.86 -6.97
C SER A 792 -15.00 -28.69 -7.29
N PHE A 793 -15.01 -29.44 -8.39
CA PHE A 793 -16.20 -30.16 -8.87
C PHE A 793 -16.73 -31.18 -7.86
N PHE A 794 -15.86 -31.94 -7.19
CA PHE A 794 -16.20 -32.91 -6.16
C PHE A 794 -16.06 -32.40 -4.73
N SER A 795 -15.99 -31.07 -4.55
CA SER A 795 -15.94 -30.50 -3.20
C SER A 795 -17.19 -30.84 -2.41
N PRO A 796 -17.05 -31.25 -1.13
CA PRO A 796 -18.21 -31.50 -0.26
C PRO A 796 -19.03 -30.23 -0.01
N ASP A 797 -18.42 -29.06 -0.16
CA ASP A 797 -19.09 -27.77 -0.06
C ASP A 797 -19.80 -27.45 -1.37
N SER A 798 -21.12 -27.40 -1.32
CA SER A 798 -22.01 -27.10 -2.46
C SER A 798 -21.68 -25.77 -3.14
N LYS A 799 -21.16 -24.79 -2.39
CA LYS A 799 -20.73 -23.49 -2.89
C LYS A 799 -19.57 -23.63 -3.90
N TYR A 800 -18.60 -24.48 -3.63
CA TYR A 800 -17.49 -24.72 -4.54
C TYR A 800 -17.92 -25.51 -5.77
N HIS A 801 -18.83 -26.48 -5.59
CA HIS A 801 -19.40 -27.24 -6.71
C HIS A 801 -20.14 -26.32 -7.69
N ASN A 802 -21.07 -25.49 -7.19
CA ASN A 802 -21.82 -24.54 -8.01
C ASN A 802 -20.90 -23.56 -8.75
N LYS A 803 -19.89 -23.06 -8.07
CA LYS A 803 -18.88 -22.16 -8.67
C LYS A 803 -18.05 -22.86 -9.75
N SER A 804 -17.78 -24.16 -9.59
CA SER A 804 -17.14 -24.99 -10.62
C SER A 804 -17.97 -25.03 -11.90
N ILE A 805 -19.26 -25.23 -11.81
CA ILE A 805 -20.19 -25.25 -12.97
C ILE A 805 -20.21 -23.89 -13.67
N GLU A 806 -20.35 -22.79 -12.91
CA GLU A 806 -20.32 -21.42 -13.47
C GLU A 806 -19.02 -21.12 -14.24
N ILE A 807 -17.89 -21.58 -13.72
CA ILE A 807 -16.59 -21.37 -14.36
C ILE A 807 -16.47 -22.22 -15.62
N PHE A 808 -16.90 -23.47 -15.62
CA PHE A 808 -16.92 -24.29 -16.82
C PHE A 808 -17.80 -23.67 -17.91
N ASP A 809 -18.97 -23.10 -17.55
CA ASP A 809 -19.81 -22.38 -18.49
C ASP A 809 -19.14 -21.14 -19.07
N HIS A 810 -18.37 -20.41 -18.26
CA HIS A 810 -17.57 -19.28 -18.73
C HIS A 810 -16.47 -19.72 -19.72
N ILE A 811 -15.70 -20.75 -19.36
CA ILE A 811 -14.61 -21.26 -20.20
C ILE A 811 -15.17 -21.80 -21.53
N ARG A 812 -16.29 -22.52 -21.50
CA ARG A 812 -16.96 -23.08 -22.69
C ARG A 812 -17.26 -22.01 -23.75
N ASN A 813 -17.56 -20.80 -23.34
CA ASN A 813 -17.82 -19.66 -24.20
C ASN A 813 -16.52 -18.92 -24.65
N GLY A 814 -15.36 -19.38 -24.21
CA GLY A 814 -14.06 -18.84 -24.61
C GLY A 814 -13.76 -19.05 -26.12
N ARG A 815 -12.88 -18.21 -26.66
CA ARG A 815 -12.45 -18.29 -28.08
C ARG A 815 -11.39 -19.39 -28.25
N PHE A 816 -11.82 -20.63 -28.33
CA PHE A 816 -10.95 -21.82 -28.62
C PHE A 816 -11.35 -22.49 -29.91
N SER A 817 -10.38 -23.16 -30.58
CA SER A 817 -10.72 -24.11 -31.65
C SER A 817 -11.52 -25.27 -31.06
N PHE A 818 -12.23 -26.02 -31.95
CA PHE A 818 -13.01 -27.16 -31.53
C PHE A 818 -12.15 -28.24 -30.83
N GLU A 819 -10.96 -28.49 -31.39
CA GLU A 819 -10.01 -29.48 -30.86
C GLU A 819 -9.55 -29.13 -29.45
N VAL A 820 -9.07 -27.90 -29.24
CA VAL A 820 -8.58 -27.41 -27.95
C VAL A 820 -9.69 -27.41 -26.90
N ARG A 821 -10.93 -27.09 -27.29
CA ARG A 821 -12.08 -27.05 -26.38
C ARG A 821 -12.46 -28.45 -25.86
N HIS A 822 -12.40 -29.48 -26.70
CA HIS A 822 -12.85 -30.84 -26.39
C HIS A 822 -11.71 -31.77 -26.01
N GLU A 823 -10.47 -31.32 -26.06
CA GLU A 823 -9.31 -32.06 -25.60
C GLU A 823 -9.47 -32.45 -24.12
N VAL A 824 -9.36 -33.76 -23.86
CA VAL A 824 -9.36 -34.26 -22.47
C VAL A 824 -8.08 -33.83 -21.77
N ARG A 825 -8.23 -33.08 -20.71
CA ARG A 825 -7.11 -32.54 -19.94
C ARG A 825 -6.83 -33.33 -18.68
N ASP A 826 -7.86 -33.91 -18.08
CA ASP A 826 -7.75 -34.72 -16.86
C ASP A 826 -8.96 -35.67 -16.72
N TYR A 827 -8.76 -36.75 -15.97
CA TYR A 827 -9.80 -37.65 -15.53
C TYR A 827 -9.94 -37.62 -14.01
N ASP A 828 -11.12 -37.92 -13.49
CA ASP A 828 -11.24 -38.17 -12.06
C ASP A 828 -10.47 -39.43 -11.65
N GLY A 829 -9.57 -39.27 -10.65
CA GLY A 829 -8.58 -40.30 -10.29
C GLY A 829 -7.27 -40.21 -11.09
N GLY A 830 -7.16 -39.24 -12.04
CA GLY A 830 -5.99 -39.01 -12.90
C GLY A 830 -5.95 -39.85 -14.17
N ASN A 831 -5.14 -39.40 -15.12
CA ASN A 831 -5.09 -39.96 -16.49
C ASN A 831 -4.59 -41.41 -16.57
N LYS A 832 -3.84 -41.89 -15.58
CA LYS A 832 -3.29 -43.25 -15.58
C LYS A 832 -4.29 -44.30 -15.04
N ASN A 833 -5.09 -43.91 -14.05
CA ASN A 833 -6.07 -44.81 -13.39
C ASN A 833 -7.37 -44.02 -13.12
N PRO A 834 -8.18 -43.74 -14.17
CA PRO A 834 -9.41 -42.99 -13.99
C PRO A 834 -10.38 -43.75 -13.07
N ARG A 835 -10.98 -43.00 -12.15
CA ARG A 835 -11.98 -43.55 -11.21
C ARG A 835 -13.24 -43.96 -11.98
N VAL A 836 -13.78 -45.10 -11.64
CA VAL A 836 -15.05 -45.62 -12.20
C VAL A 836 -16.18 -45.13 -11.32
N HIS A 837 -17.20 -44.58 -11.95
CA HIS A 837 -18.46 -44.13 -11.32
C HIS A 837 -19.62 -44.90 -11.90
N ASN A 838 -20.74 -44.95 -11.15
CA ASN A 838 -22.00 -45.54 -11.61
C ASN A 838 -23.07 -44.46 -11.68
N GLY A 839 -24.04 -44.67 -12.55
CA GLY A 839 -25.17 -43.75 -12.70
C GLY A 839 -26.24 -44.29 -13.63
N THR A 840 -27.28 -43.47 -13.80
CA THR A 840 -28.46 -43.84 -14.61
C THR A 840 -28.65 -42.82 -15.73
N ILE A 841 -28.86 -43.25 -16.96
CA ILE A 841 -29.14 -42.36 -18.09
C ILE A 841 -30.47 -41.65 -17.85
N SER A 842 -30.40 -40.30 -17.75
CA SER A 842 -31.57 -39.47 -17.46
C SER A 842 -32.25 -38.94 -18.73
N ARG A 843 -31.47 -38.65 -19.77
CA ARG A 843 -31.95 -38.16 -21.07
C ARG A 843 -30.99 -38.61 -22.18
N LYS A 844 -31.57 -39.03 -23.31
CA LYS A 844 -30.81 -39.45 -24.51
C LYS A 844 -31.29 -38.72 -25.75
N ARG A 845 -30.33 -38.26 -26.63
CA ARG A 845 -30.53 -37.73 -27.95
C ARG A 845 -29.57 -38.44 -28.91
N GLU A 846 -29.71 -38.24 -30.21
CA GLU A 846 -28.82 -38.89 -31.21
C GLU A 846 -27.33 -38.53 -30.98
N ALA A 847 -27.03 -37.28 -30.72
CA ALA A 847 -25.65 -36.81 -30.64
C ALA A 847 -25.10 -36.70 -29.19
N PHE A 848 -25.95 -36.78 -28.17
CA PHE A 848 -25.57 -36.62 -26.76
C PHE A 848 -26.66 -37.12 -25.79
N GLY A 849 -26.28 -37.24 -24.55
CA GLY A 849 -27.21 -37.54 -23.43
C GLY A 849 -26.73 -36.95 -22.14
N PHE A 850 -27.48 -37.27 -21.07
CA PHE A 850 -27.13 -36.93 -19.71
C PHE A 850 -27.35 -38.16 -18.84
N LEU A 851 -26.54 -38.29 -17.81
CA LEU A 851 -26.73 -39.30 -16.77
C LEU A 851 -26.71 -38.66 -15.40
N ILE A 852 -27.40 -39.28 -14.43
CA ILE A 852 -27.36 -38.88 -13.02
C ILE A 852 -26.40 -39.83 -12.31
N MET A 853 -25.35 -39.25 -11.71
CA MET A 853 -24.31 -39.98 -10.98
C MET A 853 -24.84 -40.46 -9.61
N ASP A 854 -24.60 -41.71 -9.29
CA ASP A 854 -24.95 -42.29 -7.99
C ASP A 854 -24.21 -41.59 -6.83
N GLY A 855 -24.88 -41.41 -5.69
CA GLY A 855 -24.32 -40.84 -4.47
C GLY A 855 -24.27 -39.33 -4.40
N THR A 856 -24.04 -38.63 -5.51
CA THR A 856 -23.99 -37.15 -5.56
C THR A 856 -25.23 -36.54 -6.21
N GLY A 857 -25.93 -37.30 -7.12
CA GLY A 857 -27.05 -36.79 -7.91
C GLY A 857 -26.63 -35.79 -9.00
N TYR A 858 -25.34 -35.65 -9.30
CA TYR A 858 -24.88 -34.73 -10.32
C TYR A 858 -25.24 -35.18 -11.73
N GLU A 859 -25.77 -34.28 -12.54
CA GLU A 859 -26.07 -34.50 -13.95
C GLU A 859 -24.79 -34.34 -14.79
N ILE A 860 -24.33 -35.43 -15.44
CA ILE A 860 -23.11 -35.46 -16.25
C ILE A 860 -23.49 -35.59 -17.73
N PHE A 861 -22.87 -34.74 -18.53
CA PHE A 861 -23.03 -34.77 -19.98
C PHE A 861 -22.35 -35.99 -20.60
N VAL A 862 -23.04 -36.63 -21.54
CA VAL A 862 -22.53 -37.81 -22.29
C VAL A 862 -22.47 -37.49 -23.77
N PRO A 863 -21.31 -37.26 -24.36
CA PRO A 863 -21.18 -37.07 -25.80
C PRO A 863 -21.22 -38.42 -26.54
N ALA A 864 -22.16 -38.62 -27.48
CA ALA A 864 -22.27 -39.87 -28.23
C ALA A 864 -20.96 -40.32 -28.90
N LYS A 865 -20.18 -39.34 -29.41
CA LYS A 865 -18.86 -39.59 -30.04
C LYS A 865 -17.79 -40.20 -29.13
N GLN A 866 -17.98 -40.15 -27.82
CA GLN A 866 -17.07 -40.73 -26.83
C GLN A 866 -17.52 -42.12 -26.38
N VAL A 867 -18.66 -42.59 -26.92
CA VAL A 867 -19.23 -43.95 -26.70
C VAL A 867 -19.15 -44.71 -28.01
N LYS A 868 -18.93 -46.05 -27.96
CA LYS A 868 -18.96 -46.87 -29.18
C LYS A 868 -20.35 -46.81 -29.80
N ASP A 869 -20.44 -46.65 -31.13
CA ASP A 869 -21.71 -46.45 -31.84
C ASP A 869 -22.72 -47.55 -31.53
N ASP A 870 -22.32 -48.83 -31.54
CA ASP A 870 -23.19 -49.95 -31.22
C ASP A 870 -23.77 -49.86 -29.80
N LEU A 871 -22.95 -49.40 -28.85
CA LEU A 871 -23.33 -49.24 -27.45
C LEU A 871 -24.23 -48.02 -27.25
N TRP A 872 -23.93 -46.91 -27.91
CA TRP A 872 -24.77 -45.72 -27.81
C TRP A 872 -26.19 -46.00 -28.36
N ASN A 873 -26.30 -46.75 -29.44
CA ASN A 873 -27.61 -47.11 -30.01
C ASN A 873 -28.39 -48.06 -29.12
N ALA A 874 -27.73 -48.93 -28.37
CA ALA A 874 -28.33 -49.96 -27.49
C ALA A 874 -28.79 -49.43 -26.13
N ILE A 875 -28.18 -48.32 -25.63
CA ILE A 875 -28.54 -47.75 -24.33
C ILE A 875 -29.86 -46.98 -24.42
N GLU A 876 -30.75 -47.09 -23.42
CA GLU A 876 -32.00 -46.35 -23.28
C GLU A 876 -32.04 -45.48 -22.04
N GLU A 877 -33.00 -44.55 -21.99
CA GLU A 877 -33.27 -43.77 -20.77
C GLU A 877 -33.73 -44.71 -19.63
N GLY A 878 -33.09 -44.58 -18.46
CA GLY A 878 -33.27 -45.42 -17.30
C GLY A 878 -32.22 -46.52 -17.15
N ASP A 879 -31.36 -46.76 -18.17
CA ASP A 879 -30.32 -47.78 -18.07
C ASP A 879 -29.22 -47.38 -17.10
N ARG A 880 -28.72 -48.36 -16.37
CA ARG A 880 -27.55 -48.22 -15.48
C ARG A 880 -26.27 -48.42 -16.25
N VAL A 881 -25.34 -47.50 -16.01
CA VAL A 881 -24.03 -47.51 -16.66
C VAL A 881 -22.93 -47.22 -15.66
N SER A 882 -21.74 -47.82 -15.93
CA SER A 882 -20.50 -47.41 -15.31
C SER A 882 -19.70 -46.56 -16.29
N PHE A 883 -18.99 -45.56 -15.77
CA PHE A 883 -18.28 -44.59 -16.60
C PHE A 883 -17.11 -43.95 -15.87
N ASN A 884 -16.23 -43.30 -16.62
CA ASN A 884 -15.23 -42.37 -16.05
C ASN A 884 -15.64 -40.94 -16.28
N ILE A 885 -15.29 -40.03 -15.37
CA ILE A 885 -15.51 -38.60 -15.58
C ILE A 885 -14.21 -38.00 -16.16
N ALA A 886 -14.34 -37.42 -17.36
CA ALA A 886 -13.31 -36.69 -18.03
C ALA A 886 -13.60 -35.18 -18.00
N PHE A 887 -12.57 -34.36 -17.96
CA PHE A 887 -12.67 -32.90 -17.92
C PHE A 887 -11.96 -32.27 -19.12
N SER A 888 -12.66 -31.37 -19.78
CA SER A 888 -12.15 -30.51 -20.87
C SER A 888 -12.56 -29.06 -20.64
N PHE A 889 -12.19 -28.14 -21.53
CA PHE A 889 -12.67 -26.77 -21.48
C PHE A 889 -14.19 -26.66 -21.73
N SER A 890 -14.82 -27.72 -22.26
CA SER A 890 -16.27 -27.82 -22.34
C SER A 890 -16.96 -28.24 -21.04
N GLY A 891 -16.19 -28.56 -20.00
CA GLY A 891 -16.68 -29.02 -18.69
C GLY A 891 -16.51 -30.53 -18.49
N PRO A 892 -17.10 -31.08 -17.42
CA PRO A 892 -17.07 -32.48 -17.12
C PRO A 892 -17.99 -33.27 -18.07
N PHE A 893 -17.57 -34.46 -18.49
CA PHE A 893 -18.37 -35.37 -19.29
C PHE A 893 -18.05 -36.84 -18.99
N ALA A 894 -19.00 -37.71 -19.28
CA ALA A 894 -18.80 -39.13 -19.11
C ALA A 894 -18.07 -39.73 -20.31
N ALA A 895 -17.05 -40.51 -20.03
CA ALA A 895 -16.27 -41.28 -21.01
C ALA A 895 -16.21 -42.73 -20.62
N ASN A 896 -15.89 -43.62 -21.56
CA ASN A 896 -15.72 -45.05 -21.36
C ASN A 896 -16.96 -45.71 -20.73
N LEU A 897 -18.17 -45.43 -21.25
CA LEU A 897 -19.40 -46.01 -20.75
C LEU A 897 -19.44 -47.51 -20.95
N ILE A 898 -19.91 -48.22 -19.93
CA ILE A 898 -20.14 -49.68 -19.95
C ILE A 898 -21.49 -49.92 -19.27
N PRO A 899 -22.45 -50.68 -19.89
CA PRO A 899 -23.68 -51.10 -19.21
C PRO A 899 -23.36 -51.94 -17.96
N VAL A 900 -24.15 -51.78 -16.89
CA VAL A 900 -23.99 -52.50 -15.62
C VAL A 900 -25.06 -53.56 -15.52
#